data_99eea5e9873d9d878d4246a04a5f7646
#
_entry.id   99eea5e9873d9d878d4246a04a5f7646
#
_cell.length_a   1.000
_cell.length_b   1.000
_cell.length_c   1.000
_cell.angle_alpha   90.00
_cell.angle_beta   90.00
_cell.angle_gamma   90.00
#
_symmetry.space_group_name_H-M   'P 1'
#
loop_
_entity.id
_entity.type
_entity.pdbx_description
1 polymer ?
#
loop_
_entity_poly.entity_id
_entity_poly.type
_entity_poly.pdbx_seq_one_letter_code
_entity_poly.pdbx_strand_id
1 'polypeptide(L)'
;MPIGLVSPGIKVREVDLTQGRIDSVTTTTGGIVCPFAQGPVEEPVFIDSEQALIDTFGKPSDNDNHYEYWLSASNYLTYGGTMRVVRVDGTNLNNANASKTTPGTGETLKIKSYENYQNNFTTASTWFWAAKNPGSWANEIKVCVIDGFADQIISGINTSNKNVRVGAAVTQAISGVVAGNGTTSLFTGFIKGIITGVGNTLLNPTSSGVGTDSITVRVVSTVGSSVTETETVGIVTTLLAAGIGTNIVSIASTSGLSVGNAFLPGNIVVSSFGSTTATVGIVTTLLEASIGTAIVSVASTSGLLANDFFIPGNIVVSSIGSTTVSLASTISATITVGTSVTFTRTVPTVSLASTISAAITVGTSVTFTTTVSVAGTETATVYTEGGLFSFSAGTIGVSSVTIGSGTSTFTNTSQQDWYDLQDVGLDNSDLLWKEIAERPKTSNFATNRSGKNDEIHIVVIDDKGKISGTPGTILEKFVGLSKAVDATSSTSGPIYYKNFIADNSQYLFAGDAEVGKPTGFSSGITSITNGDGAWGLNAQGTTYHAVGKKTYTLKGGNNYGTSDSVNPRFEITLGNLIAGYDLFSNQREYPINFLIQGPGFGTKEETQAKANKLIQIAELRKDCIACISPQRSAVLVDPGAGGSSPVPIVSTNTQTTNVISFFNSVTSSSYAVFDTGYKYQYDRFSNKFRYVPLNADIAGCMARTGINDFAWFSPAGTRRGVINNAVKLAYNPSQSERDRLYVRRINPVIYSPGSGIILFGDKTGLAVESAFDRINVRRLFLVLEESIERASRASLFEFNDAITRTNFINITEPFLRDVKSKRGIQDFVVICDETNNTPDVIDANEFKADIYIKPARSINFIGLTFIATRTGVSFEEVTGRT
;
A
#
# COMPACT_ATOMS: atom_id res chain seq x y z
N MET A 1 44.30 -5.39 -50.26
CA MET A 1 45.74 -5.15 -50.46
C MET A 1 46.15 -3.90 -49.70
N PRO A 2 47.13 -3.92 -48.83
CA PRO A 2 47.58 -2.72 -48.16
C PRO A 2 48.37 -1.86 -49.15
N ILE A 3 47.89 -0.65 -49.39
CA ILE A 3 48.59 0.35 -50.17
C ILE A 3 49.81 0.77 -49.38
N GLY A 4 51.02 0.29 -49.79
CA GLY A 4 52.27 0.73 -49.26
C GLY A 4 52.58 2.17 -49.74
N LEU A 5 52.88 3.07 -48.79
CA LEU A 5 53.46 4.40 -49.15
C LEU A 5 54.77 4.22 -49.83
N VAL A 6 54.86 4.67 -51.08
CA VAL A 6 56.10 4.62 -51.92
C VAL A 6 56.92 5.87 -51.74
N SER A 7 56.43 6.90 -51.06
CA SER A 7 57.18 8.14 -50.78
C SER A 7 57.29 8.38 -49.28
N PRO A 8 58.25 9.16 -48.79
CA PRO A 8 58.35 9.52 -47.35
C PRO A 8 57.10 10.21 -46.91
N GLY A 9 56.40 9.64 -45.91
CA GLY A 9 55.16 10.13 -45.31
C GLY A 9 54.91 9.52 -43.93
N ILE A 10 54.15 10.24 -43.10
CA ILE A 10 53.75 9.79 -41.76
C ILE A 10 52.50 8.93 -41.90
N LYS A 11 52.57 7.66 -41.49
CA LYS A 11 51.40 6.76 -41.37
C LYS A 11 50.87 6.84 -39.97
N VAL A 12 49.74 7.50 -39.80
CA VAL A 12 49.01 7.46 -38.55
C VAL A 12 48.20 6.16 -38.50
N ARG A 13 48.40 5.37 -37.47
CA ARG A 13 47.61 4.20 -37.16
C ARG A 13 46.87 4.49 -35.84
N GLU A 14 45.57 4.67 -35.92
CA GLU A 14 44.72 4.64 -34.72
C GLU A 14 44.62 3.19 -34.24
N VAL A 15 45.02 2.94 -33.02
CA VAL A 15 44.79 1.70 -32.28
C VAL A 15 43.80 2.04 -31.18
N ASP A 16 42.61 1.53 -31.30
CA ASP A 16 41.62 1.61 -30.24
C ASP A 16 42.04 0.69 -29.07
N LEU A 17 42.61 1.29 -28.05
CA LEU A 17 43.00 0.61 -26.80
C LEU A 17 41.84 0.57 -25.77
N THR A 18 40.64 1.00 -26.13
CA THR A 18 39.47 0.98 -25.24
C THR A 18 38.90 -0.44 -25.07
N GLN A 19 39.19 -1.36 -25.99
CA GLN A 19 38.88 -2.79 -25.78
C GLN A 19 39.96 -3.42 -24.90
N GLY A 20 39.67 -3.47 -23.59
CA GLY A 20 40.53 -4.16 -22.63
C GLY A 20 40.96 -3.33 -21.41
N ARG A 21 40.44 -2.11 -21.26
CA ARG A 21 40.64 -1.37 -20.00
C ARG A 21 39.82 -1.98 -18.89
N ILE A 22 40.50 -2.36 -17.81
CA ILE A 22 39.80 -2.72 -16.57
C ILE A 22 39.39 -1.43 -15.86
N ASP A 23 38.07 -1.19 -15.77
CA ASP A 23 37.54 -0.13 -14.91
C ASP A 23 37.32 -0.67 -13.51
N SER A 24 37.70 0.12 -12.50
CA SER A 24 37.43 -0.24 -11.10
C SER A 24 35.91 -0.28 -10.83
N VAL A 25 35.47 -1.36 -10.26
CA VAL A 25 34.05 -1.52 -9.91
C VAL A 25 33.68 -0.59 -8.76
N THR A 26 32.54 0.09 -8.86
CA THR A 26 32.00 0.88 -7.76
C THR A 26 31.36 -0.03 -6.71
N THR A 27 31.88 0.01 -5.49
CA THR A 27 31.42 -0.84 -4.36
C THR A 27 30.50 -0.05 -3.45
N THR A 28 29.25 0.14 -3.84
CA THR A 28 28.32 1.03 -3.13
C THR A 28 26.96 0.42 -2.84
N THR A 29 26.74 -0.85 -3.20
CA THR A 29 25.43 -1.49 -3.02
C THR A 29 25.37 -2.27 -1.73
N GLY A 30 24.43 -1.90 -0.84
CA GLY A 30 24.11 -2.62 0.38
C GLY A 30 23.00 -3.64 0.18
N GLY A 31 22.96 -4.70 0.98
CA GLY A 31 21.85 -5.65 1.08
C GLY A 31 21.28 -5.67 2.50
N ILE A 32 19.98 -5.56 2.66
CA ILE A 32 19.29 -5.64 3.94
C ILE A 32 17.97 -6.40 3.83
N VAL A 33 17.60 -7.10 4.89
CA VAL A 33 16.33 -7.84 5.00
C VAL A 33 15.53 -7.32 6.19
N CYS A 34 14.29 -6.90 5.94
CA CYS A 34 13.47 -6.22 6.93
C CYS A 34 11.99 -6.63 6.86
N PRO A 35 11.27 -6.59 7.99
CA PRO A 35 9.82 -6.69 8.00
C PRO A 35 9.22 -5.31 7.66
N PHE A 36 8.81 -5.10 6.43
CA PHE A 36 8.21 -3.84 6.00
C PHE A 36 6.67 -3.89 5.94
N ALA A 37 6.04 -2.71 6.00
CA ALA A 37 4.58 -2.59 5.99
C ALA A 37 3.96 -2.96 4.64
N GLN A 38 4.66 -2.69 3.55
CA GLN A 38 4.23 -2.93 2.18
C GLN A 38 5.42 -3.35 1.31
N GLY A 39 5.22 -3.55 0.03
CA GLY A 39 6.25 -3.97 -0.92
C GLY A 39 6.26 -5.48 -1.19
N PRO A 40 6.93 -5.91 -2.26
CA PRO A 40 7.03 -7.32 -2.63
C PRO A 40 7.77 -8.12 -1.55
N VAL A 41 7.37 -9.38 -1.39
CA VAL A 41 7.89 -10.30 -0.37
C VAL A 41 8.87 -11.27 -1.01
N GLU A 42 10.02 -11.48 -0.36
CA GLU A 42 11.09 -12.36 -0.85
C GLU A 42 11.61 -11.99 -2.26
N GLU A 43 11.54 -10.73 -2.60
CA GLU A 43 12.06 -10.18 -3.85
C GLU A 43 13.06 -9.04 -3.53
N PRO A 44 14.33 -9.14 -3.96
CA PRO A 44 15.35 -8.11 -3.71
C PRO A 44 15.13 -6.89 -4.62
N VAL A 45 14.50 -5.86 -4.09
CA VAL A 45 14.20 -4.61 -4.80
C VAL A 45 15.38 -3.65 -4.74
N PHE A 46 15.70 -3.02 -5.86
CA PHE A 46 16.74 -1.98 -5.92
C PHE A 46 16.18 -0.63 -5.44
N ILE A 47 16.86 -0.02 -4.48
CA ILE A 47 16.50 1.26 -3.86
C ILE A 47 17.72 2.19 -3.91
N ASP A 48 17.53 3.38 -4.45
CA ASP A 48 18.57 4.39 -4.63
C ASP A 48 18.40 5.63 -3.73
N SER A 49 17.20 5.79 -3.16
CA SER A 49 16.84 6.96 -2.38
C SER A 49 15.89 6.64 -1.24
N GLU A 50 15.84 7.50 -0.23
CA GLU A 50 14.88 7.37 0.87
C GLU A 50 13.43 7.48 0.38
N GLN A 51 13.18 8.31 -0.66
CA GLN A 51 11.84 8.41 -1.23
C GLN A 51 11.41 7.11 -1.91
N ALA A 52 12.30 6.47 -2.68
CA ALA A 52 12.03 5.16 -3.27
C ALA A 52 11.77 4.08 -2.19
N LEU A 53 12.46 4.17 -1.03
CA LEU A 53 12.20 3.29 0.12
C LEU A 53 10.79 3.50 0.69
N ILE A 54 10.34 4.75 0.82
CA ILE A 54 8.98 5.10 1.29
C ILE A 54 7.93 4.61 0.30
N ASP A 55 8.11 4.89 -0.98
CA ASP A 55 7.14 4.57 -2.02
C ASP A 55 6.96 3.05 -2.17
N THR A 56 8.06 2.28 -2.03
CA THR A 56 8.03 0.82 -2.17
C THR A 56 7.60 0.10 -0.90
N PHE A 57 8.16 0.48 0.27
CA PHE A 57 8.06 -0.29 1.50
C PHE A 57 7.28 0.41 2.62
N GLY A 58 6.79 1.62 2.37
CA GLY A 58 6.04 2.43 3.32
C GLY A 58 6.92 3.16 4.33
N LYS A 59 6.27 3.83 5.28
CA LYS A 59 6.92 4.61 6.33
C LYS A 59 7.26 3.72 7.54
N PRO A 60 8.22 4.15 8.40
CA PRO A 60 8.53 3.44 9.64
C PRO A 60 7.32 3.44 10.59
N SER A 61 7.22 2.39 11.41
CA SER A 61 6.21 2.24 12.46
C SER A 61 6.87 2.10 13.82
N ASP A 62 6.16 2.52 14.89
CA ASP A 62 6.57 2.35 16.28
C ASP A 62 6.40 0.91 16.78
N ASN A 63 5.57 0.12 16.11
CA ASN A 63 5.21 -1.22 16.53
C ASN A 63 6.38 -2.20 16.35
N ASP A 64 6.62 -3.05 17.35
CA ASP A 64 7.62 -4.14 17.34
C ASP A 64 9.03 -3.67 16.91
N ASN A 65 9.40 -2.45 17.27
CA ASN A 65 10.67 -1.81 16.89
C ASN A 65 10.95 -1.80 15.38
N HIS A 66 9.92 -1.80 14.56
CA HIS A 66 10.03 -1.74 13.09
C HIS A 66 10.90 -0.57 12.62
N TYR A 67 10.84 0.58 13.31
CA TYR A 67 11.65 1.76 13.01
C TYR A 67 13.16 1.48 12.97
N GLU A 68 13.67 0.52 13.76
CA GLU A 68 15.11 0.19 13.75
C GLU A 68 15.54 -0.43 12.41
N TYR A 69 14.71 -1.32 11.85
CA TYR A 69 14.93 -1.90 10.52
C TYR A 69 14.88 -0.83 9.45
N TRP A 70 13.81 -0.04 9.48
CA TRP A 70 13.56 0.99 8.47
C TRP A 70 14.62 2.08 8.48
N LEU A 71 14.95 2.63 9.66
CA LEU A 71 15.96 3.67 9.80
C LEU A 71 17.37 3.16 9.51
N SER A 72 17.65 1.86 9.70
CA SER A 72 18.92 1.28 9.26
C SER A 72 19.06 1.35 7.75
N ALA A 73 18.03 0.99 7.00
CA ALA A 73 18.02 1.11 5.54
C ALA A 73 18.17 2.59 5.10
N SER A 74 17.36 3.49 5.67
CA SER A 74 17.40 4.92 5.37
C SER A 74 18.77 5.54 5.68
N ASN A 75 19.36 5.22 6.84
CA ASN A 75 20.68 5.74 7.23
C ASN A 75 21.77 5.37 6.21
N TYR A 76 21.79 4.13 5.72
CA TYR A 76 22.75 3.74 4.70
C TYR A 76 22.64 4.61 3.44
N LEU A 77 21.42 4.88 2.97
CA LEU A 77 21.18 5.70 1.78
C LEU A 77 21.68 7.15 1.94
N THR A 78 21.72 7.69 3.17
CA THR A 78 22.24 9.06 3.42
C THR A 78 23.72 9.22 3.10
N TYR A 79 24.46 8.13 2.91
CA TYR A 79 25.88 8.14 2.53
C TYR A 79 26.12 8.11 1.02
N GLY A 80 25.06 8.12 0.22
CA GLY A 80 25.11 8.06 -1.24
C GLY A 80 25.26 6.64 -1.82
N GLY A 81 25.10 5.61 -0.97
CA GLY A 81 25.03 4.23 -1.43
C GLY A 81 23.66 3.88 -1.99
N THR A 82 23.59 2.80 -2.75
CA THR A 82 22.36 2.16 -3.22
C THR A 82 22.15 0.85 -2.47
N MET A 83 20.93 0.31 -2.46
CA MET A 83 20.67 -0.96 -1.75
C MET A 83 19.79 -1.91 -2.53
N ARG A 84 19.95 -3.20 -2.21
CA ARG A 84 18.96 -4.25 -2.44
C ARG A 84 18.23 -4.51 -1.13
N VAL A 85 16.94 -4.28 -1.14
CA VAL A 85 16.07 -4.42 0.04
C VAL A 85 15.15 -5.59 -0.16
N VAL A 86 15.10 -6.51 0.81
CA VAL A 86 14.21 -7.67 0.80
C VAL A 86 13.20 -7.53 1.93
N ARG A 87 11.93 -7.65 1.58
CA ARG A 87 10.86 -7.79 2.57
C ARG A 87 10.74 -9.26 3.00
N VAL A 88 10.79 -9.48 4.30
CA VAL A 88 10.64 -10.81 4.92
C VAL A 88 9.26 -11.39 4.66
N ASP A 89 9.15 -12.71 4.41
CA ASP A 89 7.86 -13.41 4.48
C ASP A 89 7.42 -13.65 5.93
N GLY A 90 6.14 -13.88 6.13
CA GLY A 90 5.55 -14.19 7.42
C GLY A 90 4.25 -14.97 7.27
N THR A 91 3.96 -15.83 8.25
CA THR A 91 2.80 -16.73 8.19
C THR A 91 1.47 -15.98 8.07
N ASN A 92 1.36 -14.85 8.75
CA ASN A 92 0.12 -14.07 8.84
C ASN A 92 -0.01 -12.98 7.75
N LEU A 93 0.99 -12.82 6.88
CA LEU A 93 0.90 -11.86 5.78
C LEU A 93 -0.28 -12.19 4.87
N ASN A 94 -1.14 -11.20 4.64
CA ASN A 94 -2.33 -11.34 3.82
C ASN A 94 -2.55 -10.07 2.98
N ASN A 95 -2.92 -10.25 1.69
CA ASN A 95 -3.30 -9.13 0.83
C ASN A 95 -4.72 -8.69 1.16
N ALA A 96 -4.92 -7.38 1.30
CA ALA A 96 -6.27 -6.83 1.33
C ALA A 96 -6.96 -7.16 0.00
N ASN A 97 -8.20 -7.68 0.05
CA ASN A 97 -8.90 -8.13 -1.14
C ASN A 97 -10.39 -7.88 -1.07
N ALA A 98 -11.02 -7.88 -2.22
CA ALA A 98 -12.47 -7.87 -2.39
C ALA A 98 -12.92 -9.30 -2.70
N SER A 99 -13.24 -10.07 -1.66
CA SER A 99 -13.66 -11.46 -1.78
C SER A 99 -15.04 -11.60 -2.40
N LYS A 100 -15.22 -12.66 -3.20
CA LYS A 100 -16.53 -13.10 -3.73
C LYS A 100 -17.33 -13.86 -2.68
N THR A 101 -16.64 -14.59 -1.81
CA THR A 101 -17.26 -15.52 -0.83
C THR A 101 -17.54 -14.84 0.51
N THR A 102 -16.72 -13.89 0.91
CA THR A 102 -16.83 -13.13 2.17
C THR A 102 -16.78 -11.62 1.92
N PRO A 103 -17.81 -11.04 1.27
CA PRO A 103 -17.85 -9.61 1.01
C PRO A 103 -17.75 -8.80 2.31
N GLY A 104 -16.93 -7.76 2.29
CA GLY A 104 -16.76 -6.86 3.44
C GLY A 104 -15.74 -7.31 4.50
N THR A 105 -15.22 -8.54 4.45
CA THR A 105 -14.18 -9.03 5.40
C THR A 105 -12.86 -9.39 4.73
N GLY A 106 -12.88 -9.69 3.43
CA GLY A 106 -11.75 -10.26 2.70
C GLY A 106 -11.54 -11.75 3.00
N GLU A 107 -10.71 -12.40 2.25
CA GLU A 107 -10.32 -13.82 2.46
C GLU A 107 -8.81 -13.95 2.67
N THR A 108 -8.38 -15.14 3.08
CA THR A 108 -6.94 -15.42 3.21
C THR A 108 -6.32 -15.53 1.81
N LEU A 109 -5.50 -14.56 1.47
CA LEU A 109 -4.84 -14.43 0.17
C LEU A 109 -3.43 -13.90 0.36
N LYS A 110 -2.42 -14.61 -0.14
CA LYS A 110 -1.03 -14.15 -0.11
C LYS A 110 -0.41 -14.16 -1.51
N ILE A 111 -0.31 -12.99 -2.11
CA ILE A 111 0.39 -12.73 -3.37
C ILE A 111 1.69 -12.01 -3.01
N LYS A 112 2.82 -12.70 -3.12
CA LYS A 112 4.12 -12.20 -2.66
C LYS A 112 4.72 -11.15 -3.59
N SER A 113 4.60 -11.36 -4.92
CA SER A 113 5.22 -10.54 -5.96
C SER A 113 4.43 -10.60 -7.25
N TYR A 114 4.83 -9.80 -8.22
CA TYR A 114 4.28 -9.85 -9.58
C TYR A 114 4.46 -11.23 -10.23
N GLU A 115 5.63 -11.84 -10.11
CA GLU A 115 5.89 -13.18 -10.64
C GLU A 115 5.00 -14.23 -9.96
N ASN A 116 4.82 -14.15 -8.65
CA ASN A 116 3.93 -15.02 -7.90
C ASN A 116 2.48 -14.88 -8.37
N TYR A 117 2.02 -13.66 -8.68
CA TYR A 117 0.70 -13.42 -9.28
C TYR A 117 0.57 -14.07 -10.65
N GLN A 118 1.54 -13.87 -11.54
CA GLN A 118 1.52 -14.41 -12.89
C GLN A 118 1.47 -15.94 -12.89
N ASN A 119 2.21 -16.59 -12.01
CA ASN A 119 2.31 -18.04 -11.96
C ASN A 119 1.11 -18.73 -11.29
N ASN A 120 0.44 -18.08 -10.32
CA ASN A 120 -0.52 -18.77 -9.46
C ASN A 120 -1.93 -18.17 -9.43
N PHE A 121 -2.12 -16.89 -9.84
CA PHE A 121 -3.34 -16.15 -9.58
C PHE A 121 -4.02 -15.55 -10.84
N THR A 122 -3.52 -15.82 -12.03
CA THR A 122 -4.07 -15.31 -13.28
C THR A 122 -5.34 -16.03 -13.72
N THR A 123 -5.56 -17.24 -13.26
CA THR A 123 -6.75 -18.06 -13.53
C THR A 123 -7.69 -18.06 -12.33
N ALA A 124 -8.86 -18.64 -12.45
CA ALA A 124 -9.98 -18.64 -11.50
C ALA A 124 -9.64 -18.31 -10.05
N SER A 125 -10.20 -17.22 -9.54
CA SER A 125 -9.97 -16.75 -8.18
C SER A 125 -11.30 -16.59 -7.41
N THR A 126 -11.23 -16.59 -6.10
CA THR A 126 -12.37 -16.34 -5.21
C THR A 126 -12.52 -14.86 -4.83
N TRP A 127 -11.76 -13.99 -5.47
CA TRP A 127 -11.73 -12.55 -5.24
C TRP A 127 -11.77 -11.77 -6.57
N PHE A 128 -12.24 -10.53 -6.52
CA PHE A 128 -12.32 -9.63 -7.68
C PHE A 128 -11.07 -8.76 -7.81
N TRP A 129 -10.66 -8.16 -6.70
CA TRP A 129 -9.55 -7.22 -6.62
C TRP A 129 -8.71 -7.55 -5.39
N ALA A 130 -7.42 -7.46 -5.52
CA ALA A 130 -6.48 -7.61 -4.41
C ALA A 130 -5.43 -6.52 -4.44
N ALA A 131 -4.95 -6.14 -3.26
CA ALA A 131 -3.78 -5.28 -3.15
C ALA A 131 -2.55 -5.95 -3.76
N LYS A 132 -1.68 -5.17 -4.39
CA LYS A 132 -0.48 -5.68 -5.08
C LYS A 132 0.48 -6.41 -4.14
N ASN A 133 0.52 -6.00 -2.88
CA ASN A 133 1.40 -6.55 -1.87
C ASN A 133 0.64 -6.85 -0.58
N PRO A 134 1.05 -7.86 0.20
CA PRO A 134 0.44 -8.15 1.50
C PRO A 134 0.63 -7.00 2.50
N GLY A 135 -0.32 -6.85 3.40
CA GLY A 135 -0.25 -5.89 4.50
C GLY A 135 -1.57 -5.19 4.78
N SER A 136 -1.67 -4.60 5.95
CA SER A 136 -2.83 -3.83 6.37
C SER A 136 -2.91 -2.43 5.73
N TRP A 137 -1.88 -2.02 5.02
CA TRP A 137 -1.77 -0.71 4.37
C TRP A 137 -2.88 -0.46 3.34
N ALA A 138 -3.30 -1.52 2.64
CA ALA A 138 -4.29 -1.46 1.58
C ALA A 138 -5.74 -1.69 2.06
N ASN A 139 -5.96 -1.93 3.35
CA ASN A 139 -7.31 -1.99 3.89
C ASN A 139 -7.99 -0.63 3.72
N GLU A 140 -9.21 -0.63 3.24
CA GLU A 140 -10.04 0.54 2.91
C GLU A 140 -9.67 1.23 1.57
N ILE A 141 -8.82 0.64 0.73
CA ILE A 141 -8.75 1.07 -0.68
C ILE A 141 -10.08 0.71 -1.34
N LYS A 142 -10.68 1.68 -2.02
CA LYS A 142 -11.84 1.47 -2.88
C LYS A 142 -11.42 1.33 -4.34
N VAL A 143 -11.98 0.33 -5.00
CA VAL A 143 -11.85 0.13 -6.45
C VAL A 143 -13.21 0.36 -7.08
N CYS A 144 -13.33 1.41 -7.85
CA CYS A 144 -14.55 1.80 -8.52
C CYS A 144 -14.47 1.46 -9.99
N VAL A 145 -15.45 0.71 -10.47
CA VAL A 145 -15.50 0.23 -11.86
C VAL A 145 -16.80 0.70 -12.49
N ILE A 146 -16.74 1.14 -13.73
CA ILE A 146 -17.91 1.47 -14.54
C ILE A 146 -17.73 1.02 -15.99
N ASP A 147 -18.81 0.56 -16.59
CA ASP A 147 -18.83 0.18 -18.00
C ASP A 147 -20.01 0.76 -18.76
N GLY A 148 -20.12 0.43 -20.03
CA GLY A 148 -21.14 0.89 -20.93
C GLY A 148 -22.51 0.20 -20.73
N PHE A 149 -22.97 0.05 -19.50
CA PHE A 149 -24.22 -0.61 -19.13
C PHE A 149 -25.43 -0.20 -19.96
N ALA A 150 -25.38 0.94 -20.61
CA ALA A 150 -26.51 1.58 -21.20
C ALA A 150 -26.88 1.14 -22.63
N ASP A 151 -26.02 0.43 -23.35
CA ASP A 151 -26.36 0.01 -24.72
C ASP A 151 -26.91 -1.42 -24.71
N GLN A 152 -28.18 -1.54 -24.91
CA GLN A 152 -28.92 -2.81 -24.83
C GLN A 152 -29.47 -3.22 -26.20
N ILE A 153 -29.45 -4.51 -26.50
CA ILE A 153 -30.05 -5.07 -27.70
C ILE A 153 -31.32 -5.80 -27.30
N ILE A 154 -32.42 -5.42 -27.87
CA ILE A 154 -33.71 -6.08 -27.65
C ILE A 154 -34.10 -6.76 -28.94
N SER A 155 -34.21 -8.08 -28.92
CA SER A 155 -34.58 -8.92 -30.04
C SER A 155 -36.07 -9.25 -30.04
N GLY A 156 -36.60 -9.73 -31.16
CA GLY A 156 -38.00 -10.11 -31.27
C GLY A 156 -38.96 -8.93 -31.50
N ILE A 157 -38.44 -7.81 -31.92
CA ILE A 157 -39.19 -6.60 -32.21
C ILE A 157 -39.60 -6.56 -33.67
N ASN A 158 -40.83 -6.17 -33.95
CA ASN A 158 -41.28 -5.95 -35.32
C ASN A 158 -40.80 -4.60 -35.83
N THR A 159 -39.69 -4.62 -36.55
CA THR A 159 -39.06 -3.41 -37.10
C THR A 159 -39.76 -2.83 -38.31
N SER A 160 -40.73 -3.55 -38.89
CA SER A 160 -41.58 -3.00 -39.98
C SER A 160 -42.54 -1.92 -39.50
N ASN A 161 -42.72 -1.77 -38.19
CA ASN A 161 -43.56 -0.69 -37.65
C ASN A 161 -42.84 0.65 -37.82
N LYS A 162 -43.49 1.61 -38.44
CA LYS A 162 -42.96 2.98 -38.70
C LYS A 162 -42.53 3.75 -37.49
N ASN A 163 -43.01 3.33 -36.31
CA ASN A 163 -42.62 3.97 -35.03
C ASN A 163 -41.34 3.37 -34.46
N VAL A 164 -40.86 2.22 -34.93
CA VAL A 164 -39.56 1.64 -34.52
C VAL A 164 -38.48 2.26 -35.38
N ARG A 165 -37.97 3.39 -34.92
CA ARG A 165 -36.96 4.19 -35.64
C ARG A 165 -35.92 4.74 -34.67
N VAL A 166 -34.75 5.02 -35.19
CA VAL A 166 -33.70 5.71 -34.42
C VAL A 166 -34.21 7.05 -33.87
N GLY A 167 -33.96 7.33 -32.60
CA GLY A 167 -34.47 8.49 -31.88
C GLY A 167 -35.82 8.28 -31.20
N ALA A 168 -36.51 7.17 -31.41
CA ALA A 168 -37.73 6.86 -30.69
C ALA A 168 -37.39 6.42 -29.24
N ALA A 169 -38.29 6.76 -28.31
CA ALA A 169 -38.19 6.31 -26.93
C ALA A 169 -38.73 4.90 -26.76
N VAL A 170 -38.13 4.21 -25.84
CA VAL A 170 -38.51 2.85 -25.48
C VAL A 170 -38.53 2.67 -23.96
N THR A 171 -39.58 2.00 -23.48
CA THR A 171 -39.65 1.50 -22.10
C THR A 171 -39.80 -0.01 -22.13
N GLN A 172 -39.06 -0.69 -21.29
CA GLN A 172 -39.11 -2.13 -21.14
C GLN A 172 -39.40 -2.48 -19.69
N ALA A 173 -40.50 -3.15 -19.44
CA ALA A 173 -40.72 -3.75 -18.12
C ALA A 173 -39.85 -4.97 -17.95
N ILE A 174 -39.22 -5.06 -16.81
CA ILE A 174 -38.30 -6.15 -16.45
C ILE A 174 -38.68 -6.73 -15.11
N SER A 175 -38.59 -8.05 -14.99
CA SER A 175 -38.68 -8.74 -13.70
C SER A 175 -37.63 -9.85 -13.65
N GLY A 176 -37.04 -10.09 -12.51
CA GLY A 176 -36.04 -11.13 -12.38
C GLY A 176 -35.54 -11.28 -10.94
N VAL A 177 -34.66 -12.25 -10.75
CA VAL A 177 -34.03 -12.50 -9.47
C VAL A 177 -32.56 -12.08 -9.58
N VAL A 178 -32.14 -11.15 -8.75
CA VAL A 178 -30.73 -10.79 -8.63
C VAL A 178 -30.14 -11.64 -7.51
N ALA A 179 -29.25 -12.56 -7.86
CA ALA A 179 -28.43 -13.28 -6.89
C ALA A 179 -27.17 -12.46 -6.60
N GLY A 180 -27.13 -11.84 -5.46
CA GLY A 180 -25.94 -11.18 -4.93
C GLY A 180 -25.80 -11.51 -3.45
N ASN A 181 -24.61 -11.94 -3.03
CA ASN A 181 -24.27 -12.13 -1.61
C ASN A 181 -25.14 -13.10 -0.81
N GLY A 182 -25.55 -14.21 -1.40
CA GLY A 182 -26.33 -15.25 -0.68
C GLY A 182 -27.80 -14.92 -0.42
N THR A 183 -28.29 -13.77 -0.89
CA THR A 183 -29.70 -13.39 -0.86
C THR A 183 -30.26 -13.26 -2.27
N THR A 184 -31.37 -13.96 -2.54
CA THR A 184 -32.15 -13.80 -3.77
C THR A 184 -33.11 -12.64 -3.60
N SER A 185 -32.91 -11.55 -4.34
CA SER A 185 -33.85 -10.43 -4.36
C SER A 185 -34.67 -10.46 -5.65
N LEU A 186 -36.00 -10.48 -5.54
CA LEU A 186 -36.90 -10.30 -6.66
C LEU A 186 -36.83 -8.85 -7.15
N PHE A 187 -36.56 -8.67 -8.42
CA PHE A 187 -36.44 -7.38 -9.06
C PHE A 187 -37.56 -7.18 -10.07
N THR A 188 -38.30 -6.10 -9.95
CA THR A 188 -39.24 -5.64 -10.96
C THR A 188 -38.96 -4.18 -11.29
N GLY A 189 -38.93 -3.79 -12.55
CA GLY A 189 -38.66 -2.43 -12.90
C GLY A 189 -38.84 -2.12 -14.40
N PHE A 190 -38.38 -0.96 -14.80
CA PHE A 190 -38.42 -0.49 -16.16
C PHE A 190 -37.07 0.02 -16.61
N ILE A 191 -36.70 -0.32 -17.83
CA ILE A 191 -35.63 0.38 -18.56
C ILE A 191 -36.26 1.43 -19.42
N LYS A 192 -35.73 2.63 -19.37
CA LYS A 192 -36.10 3.72 -20.25
C LYS A 192 -34.92 4.05 -21.16
N GLY A 193 -35.14 4.15 -22.45
CA GLY A 193 -34.06 4.38 -23.38
C GLY A 193 -34.49 5.04 -24.68
N ILE A 194 -33.50 5.31 -25.50
CA ILE A 194 -33.69 5.85 -26.86
C ILE A 194 -33.12 4.82 -27.83
N ILE A 195 -33.87 4.53 -28.90
CA ILE A 195 -33.41 3.64 -29.96
C ILE A 195 -32.28 4.33 -30.72
N THR A 196 -31.10 3.69 -30.69
CA THR A 196 -29.89 4.15 -31.39
C THR A 196 -29.59 3.39 -32.66
N GLY A 197 -30.18 2.18 -32.80
CA GLY A 197 -30.02 1.37 -33.98
C GLY A 197 -31.23 0.43 -34.20
N VAL A 198 -31.56 0.18 -35.44
CA VAL A 198 -32.58 -0.80 -35.86
C VAL A 198 -31.88 -1.82 -36.78
N GLY A 199 -31.82 -3.05 -36.36
CA GLY A 199 -31.16 -4.15 -37.09
C GLY A 199 -32.18 -5.05 -37.72
N ASN A 200 -32.09 -5.24 -39.05
CA ASN A 200 -32.82 -6.27 -39.76
C ASN A 200 -31.85 -7.43 -40.04
N THR A 201 -32.02 -8.53 -39.38
CA THR A 201 -31.38 -9.77 -39.81
C THR A 201 -32.17 -10.33 -40.99
N LEU A 202 -31.81 -9.98 -42.23
CA LEU A 202 -32.29 -10.67 -43.44
C LEU A 202 -31.79 -12.11 -43.38
N LEU A 203 -32.60 -12.99 -42.82
CA LEU A 203 -32.40 -14.40 -43.00
C LEU A 203 -32.74 -14.75 -44.47
N ASN A 204 -31.85 -15.53 -45.06
CA ASN A 204 -31.89 -16.13 -46.37
C ASN A 204 -33.34 -16.30 -46.92
N PRO A 205 -33.67 -15.85 -48.14
CA PRO A 205 -35.05 -15.78 -48.70
C PRO A 205 -35.74 -17.13 -48.94
N THR A 206 -35.18 -18.24 -48.46
CA THR A 206 -35.74 -19.60 -48.65
C THR A 206 -36.35 -20.21 -47.38
N SER A 207 -36.33 -19.56 -46.25
CA SER A 207 -36.97 -20.09 -45.04
C SER A 207 -38.13 -19.15 -44.61
N SER A 208 -39.35 -19.71 -44.57
CA SER A 208 -40.56 -19.05 -44.06
C SER A 208 -40.52 -18.84 -42.53
N GLY A 209 -39.39 -18.39 -41.97
CA GLY A 209 -39.21 -18.06 -40.56
C GLY A 209 -39.29 -16.56 -40.37
N VAL A 210 -40.08 -16.13 -39.42
CA VAL A 210 -40.16 -14.71 -38.96
C VAL A 210 -38.73 -14.28 -38.54
N GLY A 211 -38.18 -13.34 -39.29
CA GLY A 211 -36.88 -12.75 -38.98
C GLY A 211 -36.91 -12.10 -37.59
N THR A 212 -35.93 -12.43 -36.79
CA THR A 212 -35.77 -11.81 -35.45
C THR A 212 -35.13 -10.44 -35.62
N ASP A 213 -35.94 -9.45 -35.82
CA ASP A 213 -35.52 -8.07 -35.84
C ASP A 213 -35.09 -7.63 -34.41
N SER A 214 -34.12 -6.77 -34.35
CA SER A 214 -33.57 -6.24 -33.07
C SER A 214 -33.47 -4.72 -33.09
N ILE A 215 -33.60 -4.14 -31.93
CA ILE A 215 -33.31 -2.70 -31.72
C ILE A 215 -32.15 -2.57 -30.74
N THR A 216 -31.28 -1.62 -30.98
CA THR A 216 -30.27 -1.19 -30.01
C THR A 216 -30.82 0.01 -29.26
N VAL A 217 -30.84 -0.08 -27.95
CA VAL A 217 -31.39 0.97 -27.07
C VAL A 217 -30.28 1.51 -26.18
N ARG A 218 -30.09 2.83 -26.25
CA ARG A 218 -29.30 3.51 -25.25
C ARG A 218 -30.15 3.74 -24.02
N VAL A 219 -29.78 3.14 -22.90
CA VAL A 219 -30.47 3.31 -21.64
C VAL A 219 -30.24 4.73 -21.11
N VAL A 220 -31.32 5.45 -20.87
CA VAL A 220 -31.33 6.78 -20.28
C VAL A 220 -31.56 6.71 -18.79
N SER A 221 -32.40 5.80 -18.33
CA SER A 221 -32.62 5.53 -16.92
C SER A 221 -33.09 4.09 -16.71
N THR A 222 -32.71 3.51 -15.58
CA THR A 222 -33.29 2.28 -15.08
C THR A 222 -34.13 2.66 -13.86
N VAL A 223 -35.39 2.32 -13.90
CA VAL A 223 -36.29 2.47 -12.78
C VAL A 223 -36.65 1.09 -12.32
N GLY A 224 -36.08 0.62 -11.23
CA GLY A 224 -36.42 -0.62 -10.60
C GLY A 224 -37.16 -0.36 -9.32
N SER A 225 -38.34 -0.99 -9.10
CA SER A 225 -38.64 -1.36 -7.73
C SER A 225 -37.85 -2.62 -7.46
N SER A 226 -36.69 -2.50 -6.87
CA SER A 226 -36.24 -3.58 -6.01
C SER A 226 -37.40 -3.88 -5.05
N VAL A 227 -37.58 -5.13 -4.66
CA VAL A 227 -38.36 -5.47 -3.48
C VAL A 227 -38.00 -4.42 -2.46
N THR A 228 -38.94 -3.48 -2.24
CA THR A 228 -38.88 -2.52 -1.15
C THR A 228 -37.48 -2.35 -0.61
N GLU A 229 -36.60 -1.57 -1.24
CA GLU A 229 -35.62 -0.86 -0.45
C GLU A 229 -36.47 0.07 0.41
N THR A 230 -36.74 -0.40 1.61
CA THR A 230 -37.26 0.43 2.67
C THR A 230 -36.10 1.33 3.04
N GLU A 231 -36.03 2.48 2.36
CA GLU A 231 -35.10 3.51 2.76
C GLU A 231 -35.48 3.94 4.17
N THR A 232 -34.56 3.80 5.09
CA THR A 232 -34.75 4.26 6.46
C THR A 232 -34.75 5.77 6.43
N VAL A 233 -35.91 6.38 6.48
CA VAL A 233 -36.11 7.82 6.50
C VAL A 233 -35.66 8.41 7.83
N GLY A 234 -35.80 7.64 8.92
CA GLY A 234 -35.32 8.04 10.23
C GLY A 234 -35.48 6.94 11.28
N ILE A 235 -34.54 6.94 12.22
CA ILE A 235 -34.65 6.16 13.45
C ILE A 235 -34.90 7.16 14.56
N VAL A 236 -36.04 7.05 15.21
CA VAL A 236 -36.49 8.01 16.24
C VAL A 236 -36.82 7.28 17.51
N THR A 237 -36.46 7.85 18.67
CA THR A 237 -36.78 7.29 19.97
C THR A 237 -38.23 7.61 20.37
N THR A 238 -38.95 6.65 20.93
CA THR A 238 -40.28 6.87 21.51
C THR A 238 -40.17 7.61 22.84
N LEU A 239 -41.02 8.60 23.04
CA LEU A 239 -41.05 9.39 24.26
C LEU A 239 -42.09 8.91 25.26
N LEU A 240 -43.16 8.24 24.79
CA LEU A 240 -44.18 7.65 25.60
C LEU A 240 -44.40 6.18 25.22
N ALA A 241 -44.74 5.36 26.20
CA ALA A 241 -45.15 3.99 25.94
C ALA A 241 -46.44 3.95 25.11
N ALA A 242 -46.47 3.10 24.10
CA ALA A 242 -47.68 2.86 23.30
C ALA A 242 -48.14 1.42 23.49
N GLY A 243 -49.37 1.26 23.98
CA GLY A 243 -49.95 -0.07 24.22
C GLY A 243 -50.45 -0.73 22.93
N ILE A 244 -50.63 -2.03 22.96
CA ILE A 244 -51.27 -2.80 21.89
C ILE A 244 -52.68 -2.20 21.61
N GLY A 245 -53.00 -2.04 20.35
CA GLY A 245 -54.28 -1.47 19.90
C GLY A 245 -54.28 0.07 19.77
N THR A 246 -53.19 0.75 20.07
CA THR A 246 -53.09 2.20 19.83
C THR A 246 -52.63 2.46 18.41
N ASN A 247 -53.05 3.61 17.85
CA ASN A 247 -52.62 4.08 16.53
C ASN A 247 -51.87 5.42 16.58
N ILE A 248 -51.53 5.89 17.79
CA ILE A 248 -50.75 7.12 18.00
C ILE A 248 -49.50 6.75 18.77
N VAL A 249 -48.36 7.14 18.26
CA VAL A 249 -47.03 6.92 18.86
C VAL A 249 -46.34 8.26 19.05
N SER A 250 -45.84 8.52 20.28
CA SER A 250 -45.07 9.73 20.57
C SER A 250 -43.61 9.49 20.29
N ILE A 251 -42.98 10.38 19.53
CA ILE A 251 -41.60 10.27 19.07
C ILE A 251 -40.79 11.55 19.35
N ALA A 252 -39.48 11.42 19.42
CA ALA A 252 -38.58 12.54 19.75
C ALA A 252 -38.55 13.66 18.69
N SER A 253 -38.81 13.33 17.44
CA SER A 253 -38.83 14.28 16.33
C SER A 253 -39.65 13.74 15.16
N THR A 254 -40.32 14.62 14.45
CA THR A 254 -40.97 14.35 13.16
C THR A 254 -40.18 14.92 11.96
N SER A 255 -39.03 15.52 12.25
CA SER A 255 -38.19 16.09 11.19
C SER A 255 -37.73 15.00 10.22
N GLY A 256 -37.93 15.27 8.93
CA GLY A 256 -37.57 14.31 7.87
C GLY A 256 -38.63 13.23 7.61
N LEU A 257 -39.70 13.12 8.40
CA LEU A 257 -40.77 12.17 8.19
C LEU A 257 -41.91 12.77 7.35
N SER A 258 -42.58 11.92 6.57
CA SER A 258 -43.71 12.30 5.71
C SER A 258 -44.89 11.36 5.89
N VAL A 259 -46.10 11.88 5.65
CA VAL A 259 -47.29 11.03 5.53
C VAL A 259 -47.08 10.02 4.41
N GLY A 260 -47.39 8.75 4.68
CA GLY A 260 -47.08 7.65 3.77
C GLY A 260 -45.84 6.85 4.15
N ASN A 261 -44.94 7.33 5.03
CA ASN A 261 -43.83 6.51 5.54
C ASN A 261 -44.40 5.28 6.30
N ALA A 262 -43.69 4.18 6.24
CA ALA A 262 -44.07 2.98 7.01
C ALA A 262 -43.35 2.98 8.35
N PHE A 263 -44.11 2.72 9.39
CA PHE A 263 -43.65 2.59 10.77
C PHE A 263 -43.27 1.13 11.08
N LEU A 264 -42.09 0.91 11.59
CA LEU A 264 -41.61 -0.38 12.06
C LEU A 264 -41.45 -0.37 13.59
N PRO A 265 -41.91 -1.37 14.33
CA PRO A 265 -42.45 -2.65 13.86
C PRO A 265 -43.94 -2.57 13.41
N GLY A 266 -44.25 -3.39 12.42
CA GLY A 266 -45.60 -3.58 11.93
C GLY A 266 -45.92 -3.11 10.54
N ASN A 267 -44.99 -2.39 9.89
CA ASN A 267 -45.13 -1.84 8.53
C ASN A 267 -46.41 -1.04 8.32
N ILE A 268 -46.80 -0.25 9.32
CA ILE A 268 -48.04 0.52 9.37
C ILE A 268 -47.81 1.91 8.78
N VAL A 269 -48.64 2.32 7.85
CA VAL A 269 -48.50 3.61 7.18
C VAL A 269 -48.77 4.78 8.12
N VAL A 270 -47.94 5.79 8.08
CA VAL A 270 -48.18 7.06 8.79
C VAL A 270 -49.28 7.83 8.10
N SER A 271 -50.32 8.14 8.82
CA SER A 271 -51.49 8.83 8.33
C SER A 271 -51.48 10.34 8.60
N SER A 272 -50.92 10.78 9.70
CA SER A 272 -50.75 12.20 10.04
C SER A 272 -49.74 12.43 11.13
N PHE A 273 -49.35 13.69 11.31
CA PHE A 273 -48.50 14.17 12.39
C PHE A 273 -49.32 15.06 13.34
N GLY A 274 -49.00 14.99 14.61
CA GLY A 274 -49.63 15.79 15.64
C GLY A 274 -48.68 16.02 16.83
N SER A 275 -49.23 16.50 17.89
CA SER A 275 -48.55 16.62 19.18
C SER A 275 -49.49 16.26 20.33
N THR A 276 -48.92 15.74 21.40
CA THR A 276 -49.65 15.48 22.64
C THR A 276 -48.85 16.01 23.80
N THR A 277 -49.57 16.26 24.92
CA THR A 277 -48.92 16.70 26.16
C THR A 277 -48.62 15.47 27.01
N ALA A 278 -47.33 15.25 27.30
CA ALA A 278 -46.88 14.16 28.14
C ALA A 278 -46.41 14.65 29.49
N THR A 279 -46.75 13.92 30.56
CA THR A 279 -46.14 14.13 31.86
C THR A 279 -44.72 13.57 31.83
N VAL A 280 -43.74 14.49 31.96
CA VAL A 280 -42.29 14.10 31.92
C VAL A 280 -41.72 13.90 33.32
N GLY A 281 -42.36 14.47 34.34
CA GLY A 281 -41.94 14.29 35.70
C GLY A 281 -43.00 14.76 36.72
N ILE A 282 -43.17 14.01 37.82
CA ILE A 282 -43.87 14.45 39.00
C ILE A 282 -42.83 14.46 40.13
N VAL A 283 -42.52 15.64 40.62
CA VAL A 283 -41.42 15.85 41.59
C VAL A 283 -41.92 16.60 42.80
N THR A 284 -41.42 16.28 43.97
CA THR A 284 -41.73 16.99 45.20
C THR A 284 -40.89 18.26 45.35
N THR A 285 -41.48 19.35 45.81
CA THR A 285 -40.79 20.58 46.13
C THR A 285 -39.99 20.45 47.42
N LEU A 286 -38.74 20.89 47.38
CA LEU A 286 -37.82 20.87 48.55
C LEU A 286 -37.89 22.11 49.42
N LEU A 287 -38.25 23.22 48.82
CA LEU A 287 -38.41 24.52 49.54
C LEU A 287 -39.75 25.17 49.17
N GLU A 288 -40.27 25.95 50.08
CA GLU A 288 -41.50 26.76 49.84
C GLU A 288 -41.20 27.78 48.72
N ALA A 289 -42.05 27.84 47.71
CA ALA A 289 -42.01 28.84 46.65
C ALA A 289 -43.20 29.82 46.82
N SER A 290 -42.92 31.07 47.19
CA SER A 290 -43.93 32.08 47.39
C SER A 290 -44.40 32.68 46.06
N ILE A 291 -45.62 33.21 46.04
CA ILE A 291 -46.15 33.97 44.90
C ILE A 291 -45.15 35.03 44.46
N GLY A 292 -44.98 35.14 43.17
CA GLY A 292 -44.02 36.06 42.55
C GLY A 292 -42.60 35.50 42.34
N THR A 293 -42.31 34.25 42.79
CA THR A 293 -41.04 33.61 42.51
C THR A 293 -41.03 32.96 41.14
N ALA A 294 -39.86 32.98 40.50
CA ALA A 294 -39.64 32.31 39.21
C ALA A 294 -38.67 31.13 39.33
N ILE A 295 -38.31 30.74 40.55
CA ILE A 295 -37.44 29.59 40.81
C ILE A 295 -38.12 28.65 41.81
N VAL A 296 -38.22 27.38 41.48
CA VAL A 296 -38.79 26.34 42.31
C VAL A 296 -37.72 25.27 42.61
N SER A 297 -37.52 24.93 43.86
CA SER A 297 -36.61 23.85 44.26
C SER A 297 -37.37 22.52 44.31
N VAL A 298 -36.79 21.52 43.65
CA VAL A 298 -37.38 20.22 43.44
C VAL A 298 -36.44 19.09 43.85
N ALA A 299 -36.96 17.93 44.22
CA ALA A 299 -36.21 16.79 44.70
C ALA A 299 -35.35 16.14 43.58
N SER A 300 -35.77 16.28 42.34
CA SER A 300 -35.02 15.79 41.20
C SER A 300 -35.34 16.63 39.97
N THR A 301 -34.33 16.90 39.15
CA THR A 301 -34.49 17.52 37.82
C THR A 301 -34.25 16.52 36.70
N SER A 302 -34.03 15.26 37.02
CA SER A 302 -33.80 14.19 36.03
C SER A 302 -34.96 14.07 35.05
N GLY A 303 -34.66 14.11 33.75
CA GLY A 303 -35.64 14.01 32.67
C GLY A 303 -36.34 15.32 32.28
N LEU A 304 -36.16 16.40 33.04
CA LEU A 304 -36.70 17.72 32.72
C LEU A 304 -35.83 18.45 31.70
N LEU A 305 -36.41 19.28 30.87
CA LEU A 305 -35.73 20.12 29.88
C LEU A 305 -36.26 21.55 29.90
N ALA A 306 -35.46 22.50 29.46
CA ALA A 306 -35.98 23.83 29.10
C ALA A 306 -37.08 23.69 28.04
N ASN A 307 -38.11 24.57 28.17
CA ASN A 307 -39.38 24.53 27.42
C ASN A 307 -40.41 23.45 27.87
N ASP A 308 -40.16 22.68 28.93
CA ASP A 308 -41.23 21.93 29.61
C ASP A 308 -42.18 22.91 30.27
N PHE A 309 -43.40 22.45 30.52
CA PHE A 309 -44.41 23.27 31.21
C PHE A 309 -44.54 22.84 32.67
N PHE A 310 -44.45 23.78 33.57
CA PHE A 310 -44.66 23.59 34.98
C PHE A 310 -46.14 23.71 35.35
N ILE A 311 -46.65 22.73 36.02
CA ILE A 311 -48.06 22.75 36.56
C ILE A 311 -47.99 22.67 38.09
N PRO A 312 -48.57 23.59 38.81
CA PRO A 312 -49.67 24.51 38.45
C PRO A 312 -49.18 25.79 37.73
N GLY A 313 -50.02 26.27 36.81
CA GLY A 313 -49.80 27.55 36.13
C GLY A 313 -49.43 27.48 34.68
N ASN A 314 -49.09 26.29 34.16
CA ASN A 314 -48.66 26.06 32.77
C ASN A 314 -47.50 27.00 32.31
N ILE A 315 -46.56 27.21 33.19
CA ILE A 315 -45.44 28.15 33.01
C ILE A 315 -44.26 27.42 32.34
N VAL A 316 -43.72 28.03 31.30
CA VAL A 316 -42.56 27.46 30.60
C VAL A 316 -41.34 27.41 31.48
N VAL A 317 -40.64 26.31 31.50
CA VAL A 317 -39.31 26.16 32.14
C VAL A 317 -38.28 26.87 31.29
N SER A 318 -37.58 27.85 31.84
CA SER A 318 -36.54 28.63 31.14
C SER A 318 -35.17 28.01 31.28
N SER A 319 -34.84 27.44 32.44
CA SER A 319 -33.58 26.74 32.67
C SER A 319 -33.66 25.74 33.82
N ILE A 320 -32.74 24.81 33.91
CA ILE A 320 -32.70 23.73 34.88
C ILE A 320 -31.36 23.71 35.59
N GLY A 321 -31.38 23.79 36.94
CA GLY A 321 -30.20 23.58 37.78
C GLY A 321 -30.20 22.14 38.35
N SER A 322 -29.27 21.84 39.24
CA SER A 322 -29.15 20.53 39.88
C SER A 322 -30.35 20.12 40.73
N THR A 323 -30.96 21.08 41.45
CA THR A 323 -32.15 20.90 42.30
C THR A 323 -33.15 22.03 42.15
N THR A 324 -32.98 22.89 41.15
CA THR A 324 -33.84 24.05 40.92
C THR A 324 -34.32 24.11 39.49
N VAL A 325 -35.53 24.59 39.30
CA VAL A 325 -36.10 24.86 37.98
C VAL A 325 -36.44 26.34 37.91
N SER A 326 -35.90 27.02 36.91
CA SER A 326 -36.23 28.42 36.65
C SER A 326 -37.38 28.46 35.64
N LEU A 327 -38.35 29.30 35.91
CA LEU A 327 -39.56 29.50 35.13
C LEU A 327 -39.46 30.77 34.28
N ALA A 328 -40.08 30.82 33.15
CA ALA A 328 -40.13 32.00 32.28
C ALA A 328 -41.02 33.12 32.84
N SER A 329 -41.89 32.81 33.81
CA SER A 329 -42.72 33.76 34.53
C SER A 329 -42.88 33.30 35.98
N THR A 330 -43.37 34.17 36.83
CA THR A 330 -43.55 33.90 38.25
C THR A 330 -44.79 33.08 38.55
N ILE A 331 -44.75 32.27 39.59
CA ILE A 331 -45.91 31.48 40.06
C ILE A 331 -46.97 32.39 40.66
N SER A 332 -48.24 32.03 40.49
CA SER A 332 -49.43 32.80 40.96
C SER A 332 -50.03 32.28 42.27
N ALA A 333 -49.49 31.12 42.72
CA ALA A 333 -49.94 30.53 44.00
C ALA A 333 -48.74 30.01 44.80
N THR A 334 -48.73 30.14 46.11
CA THR A 334 -47.66 29.60 46.97
C THR A 334 -47.68 28.06 46.90
N ILE A 335 -46.49 27.47 46.75
CA ILE A 335 -46.27 26.01 46.70
C ILE A 335 -45.53 25.63 47.97
N THR A 336 -46.13 24.84 48.84
CA THR A 336 -45.53 24.40 50.10
C THR A 336 -44.52 23.26 49.88
N VAL A 337 -43.57 23.10 50.81
CA VAL A 337 -42.60 22.01 50.84
C VAL A 337 -43.33 20.65 50.80
N GLY A 338 -42.88 19.73 50.06
CA GLY A 338 -43.43 18.39 49.89
C GLY A 338 -44.62 18.33 48.91
N THR A 339 -45.03 19.46 48.30
CA THR A 339 -46.05 19.45 47.25
C THR A 339 -45.52 18.76 45.99
N SER A 340 -46.32 17.82 45.48
CA SER A 340 -46.00 17.21 44.15
C SER A 340 -46.38 18.17 43.05
N VAL A 341 -45.40 18.57 42.27
CA VAL A 341 -45.56 19.40 41.06
C VAL A 341 -45.30 18.57 39.82
N THR A 342 -46.09 18.84 38.78
CA THR A 342 -46.04 18.06 37.53
C THR A 342 -45.38 18.90 36.44
N PHE A 343 -44.47 18.28 35.70
CA PHE A 343 -43.90 18.86 34.49
C PHE A 343 -44.44 18.13 33.27
N THR A 344 -44.86 18.90 32.30
CA THR A 344 -45.41 18.35 31.05
C THR A 344 -44.60 18.89 29.86
N ARG A 345 -44.57 18.11 28.82
CA ARG A 345 -43.92 18.49 27.56
C ARG A 345 -44.84 18.21 26.41
N THR A 346 -44.90 19.12 25.45
CA THR A 346 -45.55 18.85 24.18
C THR A 346 -44.62 18.01 23.37
N VAL A 347 -45.00 16.79 23.11
CA VAL A 347 -44.20 15.82 22.34
C VAL A 347 -44.85 15.59 20.98
N PRO A 348 -44.00 15.52 19.89
CA PRO A 348 -44.54 15.16 18.59
C PRO A 348 -45.13 13.74 18.61
N THR A 349 -46.17 13.57 17.84
CA THR A 349 -46.85 12.27 17.67
C THR A 349 -47.00 11.93 16.18
N VAL A 350 -46.97 10.65 15.91
CA VAL A 350 -47.31 10.08 14.62
C VAL A 350 -48.59 9.30 14.74
N SER A 351 -49.58 9.62 13.94
CA SER A 351 -50.80 8.82 13.79
C SER A 351 -50.59 7.77 12.70
N LEU A 352 -50.92 6.54 13.02
CA LEU A 352 -50.80 5.39 12.15
C LEU A 352 -52.15 5.03 11.52
N ALA A 353 -52.13 4.53 10.31
CA ALA A 353 -53.37 4.12 9.62
C ALA A 353 -54.07 2.90 10.25
N SER A 354 -53.33 2.09 11.02
CA SER A 354 -53.84 0.99 11.80
C SER A 354 -53.17 0.92 13.17
N THR A 355 -53.70 0.12 14.07
CA THR A 355 -53.19 -0.05 15.45
C THR A 355 -51.93 -0.93 15.46
N ILE A 356 -51.06 -0.65 16.44
CA ILE A 356 -49.87 -1.49 16.67
C ILE A 356 -50.25 -2.82 17.32
N SER A 357 -49.59 -3.88 16.91
CA SER A 357 -49.79 -5.25 17.39
C SER A 357 -48.88 -5.64 18.57
N ALA A 358 -47.84 -4.87 18.87
CA ALA A 358 -46.94 -5.07 20.00
C ALA A 358 -46.78 -3.78 20.78
N ALA A 359 -46.72 -3.86 22.12
CA ALA A 359 -46.46 -2.70 22.96
C ALA A 359 -45.04 -2.14 22.75
N ILE A 360 -44.92 -0.82 22.76
CA ILE A 360 -43.68 -0.10 22.61
C ILE A 360 -43.37 0.64 23.90
N THR A 361 -42.18 0.43 24.46
CA THR A 361 -41.74 1.08 25.68
C THR A 361 -41.07 2.43 25.40
N VAL A 362 -41.03 3.30 26.41
CA VAL A 362 -40.27 4.57 26.33
C VAL A 362 -38.80 4.30 26.05
N GLY A 363 -38.22 5.10 25.18
CA GLY A 363 -36.82 4.97 24.80
C GLY A 363 -36.55 3.92 23.68
N THR A 364 -37.58 3.20 23.23
CA THR A 364 -37.44 2.28 22.11
C THR A 364 -37.15 3.05 20.81
N SER A 365 -36.09 2.66 20.10
CA SER A 365 -35.86 3.19 18.77
C SER A 365 -36.84 2.57 17.77
N VAL A 366 -37.61 3.41 17.11
CA VAL A 366 -38.56 3.02 16.06
C VAL A 366 -38.03 3.54 14.73
N THR A 367 -38.17 2.72 13.71
CA THR A 367 -37.68 3.05 12.36
C THR A 367 -38.85 3.46 11.47
N PHE A 368 -38.71 4.57 10.78
CA PHE A 368 -39.60 4.98 9.72
C PHE A 368 -38.94 4.71 8.39
N THR A 369 -39.65 4.04 7.53
CA THR A 369 -39.18 3.72 6.19
C THR A 369 -40.13 4.34 5.18
N THR A 370 -39.61 4.83 4.07
CA THR A 370 -40.42 5.13 2.90
C THR A 370 -40.32 3.94 1.99
N THR A 371 -41.43 3.46 1.53
CA THR A 371 -41.47 2.67 0.33
C THR A 371 -41.23 3.70 -0.75
N VAL A 372 -40.00 3.83 -1.25
CA VAL A 372 -39.77 4.46 -2.55
C VAL A 372 -40.33 3.45 -3.57
N SER A 373 -41.64 3.40 -3.61
CA SER A 373 -42.34 2.99 -4.79
C SER A 373 -41.94 4.00 -5.84
N VAL A 374 -40.87 3.72 -6.58
CA VAL A 374 -40.69 4.31 -7.89
C VAL A 374 -41.68 3.61 -8.86
N ALA A 375 -42.86 3.35 -8.41
CA ALA A 375 -44.06 3.27 -9.18
C ALA A 375 -44.68 4.66 -9.18
N GLY A 376 -43.86 5.66 -9.40
CA GLY A 376 -44.37 6.79 -10.16
C GLY A 376 -44.68 6.24 -11.50
N THR A 377 -45.88 6.24 -11.92
CA THR A 377 -46.32 6.44 -13.25
C THR A 377 -45.72 7.75 -13.75
N GLU A 378 -44.42 7.91 -13.69
CA GLU A 378 -43.72 8.74 -14.65
C GLU A 378 -43.74 7.90 -15.91
N THR A 379 -44.81 8.00 -16.64
CA THR A 379 -44.80 7.91 -18.07
C THR A 379 -43.74 8.88 -18.54
N ALA A 380 -42.44 8.43 -18.53
CA ALA A 380 -41.41 9.12 -19.28
C ALA A 380 -41.79 8.92 -20.72
N THR A 381 -42.52 9.83 -21.21
CA THR A 381 -43.06 9.87 -22.52
C THR A 381 -42.12 10.71 -23.36
N VAL A 382 -41.17 10.02 -23.99
CA VAL A 382 -40.47 10.61 -25.13
C VAL A 382 -41.23 10.23 -26.38
N TYR A 383 -41.43 11.18 -27.22
CA TYR A 383 -42.33 10.99 -28.32
C TYR A 383 -41.87 11.63 -29.57
N THR A 384 -41.89 10.84 -30.55
CA THR A 384 -41.95 11.24 -31.92
C THR A 384 -43.18 10.58 -32.50
N GLU A 385 -44.11 11.38 -32.98
CA GLU A 385 -45.30 11.05 -33.78
C GLU A 385 -45.90 9.61 -33.71
N GLY A 386 -47.07 9.49 -33.12
CA GLY A 386 -47.97 8.28 -33.14
C GLY A 386 -47.94 7.45 -31.84
N GLY A 387 -48.97 7.01 -31.25
CA GLY A 387 -49.31 6.29 -30.03
C GLY A 387 -48.27 5.35 -29.33
N LEU A 388 -48.56 4.94 -28.14
CA LEU A 388 -47.82 3.91 -27.37
C LEU A 388 -48.07 2.53 -27.97
N PHE A 389 -47.01 1.76 -28.26
CA PHE A 389 -47.11 0.37 -28.71
C PHE A 389 -46.48 -0.54 -27.67
N SER A 390 -47.24 -1.58 -27.26
CA SER A 390 -46.71 -2.65 -26.43
C SER A 390 -46.31 -3.83 -27.30
N PHE A 391 -45.10 -4.30 -27.17
CA PHE A 391 -44.62 -5.52 -27.85
C PHE A 391 -44.48 -6.61 -26.81
N SER A 392 -45.07 -7.74 -27.04
CA SER A 392 -44.70 -8.96 -26.33
C SER A 392 -43.36 -9.46 -26.88
N ALA A 393 -42.32 -9.29 -26.17
CA ALA A 393 -41.07 -9.97 -26.48
C ALA A 393 -41.21 -11.44 -26.07
N GLY A 394 -41.26 -12.33 -27.03
CA GLY A 394 -41.45 -13.79 -26.85
C GLY A 394 -40.24 -14.47 -26.21
N THR A 395 -39.41 -13.80 -25.45
CA THR A 395 -38.23 -14.35 -24.84
C THR A 395 -38.19 -14.13 -23.32
N ILE A 396 -37.79 -15.17 -22.67
CA ILE A 396 -37.63 -15.34 -21.24
C ILE A 396 -37.32 -14.02 -20.54
N GLY A 397 -38.30 -13.47 -19.78
CA GLY A 397 -38.11 -12.47 -18.80
C GLY A 397 -38.36 -11.02 -19.14
N VAL A 398 -38.72 -10.73 -20.33
CA VAL A 398 -39.24 -9.41 -20.72
C VAL A 398 -40.76 -9.49 -20.74
N SER A 399 -41.41 -8.78 -19.80
CA SER A 399 -42.88 -8.82 -19.74
C SER A 399 -43.51 -7.96 -20.83
N SER A 400 -42.92 -6.86 -21.19
CA SER A 400 -43.37 -6.04 -22.33
C SER A 400 -42.30 -4.99 -22.69
N VAL A 401 -42.18 -4.65 -23.96
CA VAL A 401 -41.46 -3.47 -24.44
C VAL A 401 -42.49 -2.48 -24.98
N THR A 402 -42.46 -1.25 -24.50
CA THR A 402 -43.34 -0.19 -24.97
C THR A 402 -42.52 0.85 -25.71
N ILE A 403 -42.85 1.06 -26.98
CA ILE A 403 -42.27 2.11 -27.81
C ILE A 403 -43.30 3.20 -27.92
N GLY A 404 -42.94 4.37 -27.46
CA GLY A 404 -43.84 5.52 -27.38
C GLY A 404 -43.83 6.36 -28.63
N SER A 405 -45.00 6.82 -28.97
CA SER A 405 -45.21 7.88 -29.95
C SER A 405 -46.15 8.88 -29.35
N GLY A 406 -45.84 10.14 -29.40
CA GLY A 406 -46.68 11.25 -28.89
C GLY A 406 -45.85 12.45 -28.47
N THR A 407 -46.50 13.56 -28.25
CA THR A 407 -45.91 14.83 -27.94
C THR A 407 -45.72 15.01 -26.44
N SER A 408 -44.88 14.34 -25.76
CA SER A 408 -44.46 14.83 -24.48
C SER A 408 -42.96 15.07 -24.46
N THR A 409 -42.69 16.25 -24.01
CA THR A 409 -41.36 16.78 -23.90
C THR A 409 -40.57 16.00 -22.88
N PHE A 410 -39.46 15.39 -23.33
CA PHE A 410 -38.36 15.22 -22.45
C PHE A 410 -37.93 16.61 -21.94
N THR A 411 -38.03 16.84 -20.68
CA THR A 411 -37.28 17.95 -20.09
C THR A 411 -35.78 17.66 -20.30
N ASN A 412 -34.95 18.66 -20.39
CA ASN A 412 -33.50 18.49 -20.59
C ASN A 412 -32.85 17.47 -19.56
N THR A 413 -33.46 17.33 -18.41
CA THR A 413 -33.07 16.35 -17.39
C THR A 413 -33.44 14.90 -17.73
N SER A 414 -34.48 14.68 -18.57
CA SER A 414 -34.89 13.34 -18.97
C SER A 414 -34.14 12.79 -20.21
N GLN A 415 -33.34 13.60 -20.86
CA GLN A 415 -32.45 13.22 -21.96
C GLN A 415 -31.02 12.92 -21.51
N GLN A 416 -30.75 13.06 -20.22
CA GLN A 416 -29.43 12.85 -19.67
C GLN A 416 -29.08 11.36 -19.73
N ASP A 417 -27.88 11.03 -20.22
CA ASP A 417 -27.37 9.67 -20.25
C ASP A 417 -27.25 9.14 -18.79
N TRP A 418 -27.58 7.84 -18.59
CA TRP A 418 -27.40 7.19 -17.31
C TRP A 418 -25.99 7.42 -16.73
N TYR A 419 -24.96 7.41 -17.60
CA TYR A 419 -23.57 7.63 -17.23
C TYR A 419 -23.32 8.99 -16.58
N ASP A 420 -23.99 10.02 -17.05
CA ASP A 420 -23.85 11.41 -16.57
C ASP A 420 -24.29 11.60 -15.12
N LEU A 421 -25.06 10.66 -14.60
CA LEU A 421 -25.58 10.67 -13.23
C LEU A 421 -24.79 9.77 -12.27
N GLN A 422 -23.82 9.01 -12.79
CA GLN A 422 -23.07 8.08 -11.95
C GLN A 422 -21.96 8.79 -11.20
N ASP A 423 -22.04 8.76 -9.87
CA ASP A 423 -20.94 9.17 -8.98
C ASP A 423 -19.83 8.11 -8.96
N VAL A 424 -18.62 8.48 -8.55
CA VAL A 424 -17.47 7.58 -8.49
C VAL A 424 -17.50 6.67 -7.25
N GLY A 425 -18.38 6.94 -6.27
CA GLY A 425 -18.52 6.16 -5.05
C GLY A 425 -17.68 6.66 -3.88
N LEU A 426 -17.36 7.96 -3.87
CA LEU A 426 -16.75 8.63 -2.71
C LEU A 426 -17.82 8.98 -1.67
N ASP A 427 -17.54 8.68 -0.39
CA ASP A 427 -18.50 8.88 0.70
C ASP A 427 -18.86 10.37 0.95
N ASN A 428 -18.00 11.31 0.56
CA ASN A 428 -18.14 12.75 0.82
C ASN A 428 -17.93 13.64 -0.40
N SER A 429 -18.14 13.15 -1.62
CA SER A 429 -17.94 13.91 -2.84
C SER A 429 -18.94 13.48 -3.89
N ASP A 430 -19.52 14.47 -4.56
CA ASP A 430 -20.41 14.27 -5.69
C ASP A 430 -19.65 14.16 -7.03
N LEU A 431 -18.38 13.70 -6.99
CA LEU A 431 -17.58 13.53 -8.19
C LEU A 431 -18.24 12.51 -9.12
N LEU A 432 -18.56 12.95 -10.32
CA LEU A 432 -19.22 12.13 -11.33
C LEU A 432 -18.20 11.49 -12.29
N TRP A 433 -18.52 10.29 -12.77
CA TRP A 433 -17.67 9.60 -13.73
C TRP A 433 -17.39 10.40 -15.00
N LYS A 434 -18.36 11.18 -15.48
CA LYS A 434 -18.21 12.07 -16.65
C LYS A 434 -17.10 13.12 -16.49
N GLU A 435 -16.74 13.46 -15.24
CA GLU A 435 -15.65 14.38 -14.95
C GLU A 435 -14.27 13.70 -15.03
N ILE A 436 -14.26 12.38 -14.97
CA ILE A 436 -13.03 11.58 -15.08
C ILE A 436 -12.76 11.16 -16.52
N ALA A 437 -13.77 10.67 -17.21
CA ALA A 437 -13.66 10.17 -18.58
C ALA A 437 -14.99 10.23 -19.32
N GLU A 438 -14.95 10.15 -20.65
CA GLU A 438 -16.14 9.89 -21.46
C GLU A 438 -16.71 8.49 -21.14
N ARG A 439 -18.00 8.32 -21.40
CA ARG A 439 -18.67 7.03 -21.23
C ARG A 439 -17.94 5.91 -21.94
N PRO A 440 -17.73 4.73 -21.29
CA PRO A 440 -17.16 3.55 -21.92
C PRO A 440 -18.03 3.10 -23.12
N LYS A 441 -17.38 2.76 -24.20
CA LYS A 441 -18.01 2.40 -25.48
C LYS A 441 -17.51 1.03 -25.94
N THR A 442 -17.68 0.76 -27.21
CA THR A 442 -16.98 -0.34 -27.87
C THR A 442 -15.69 0.23 -28.44
N SER A 443 -14.56 -0.40 -28.10
CA SER A 443 -13.26 0.00 -28.62
C SER A 443 -13.19 -0.19 -30.15
N ASN A 444 -12.28 0.54 -30.79
CA ASN A 444 -12.00 0.33 -32.21
C ASN A 444 -11.51 -1.10 -32.48
N PHE A 445 -10.76 -1.67 -31.54
CA PHE A 445 -10.28 -3.05 -31.64
C PHE A 445 -11.43 -4.06 -31.70
N ALA A 446 -12.40 -3.94 -30.80
CA ALA A 446 -13.58 -4.80 -30.75
C ALA A 446 -14.52 -4.54 -31.93
N THR A 447 -14.74 -3.27 -32.30
CA THR A 447 -15.58 -2.89 -33.46
C THR A 447 -15.10 -3.56 -34.74
N ASN A 448 -13.79 -3.56 -35.00
CA ASN A 448 -13.19 -4.19 -36.17
C ASN A 448 -13.34 -5.72 -36.21
N ARG A 449 -13.74 -6.32 -35.07
CA ARG A 449 -13.95 -7.76 -34.87
C ARG A 449 -15.40 -8.12 -34.62
N SER A 450 -16.32 -7.19 -34.88
CA SER A 450 -17.76 -7.33 -34.57
C SER A 450 -18.04 -7.59 -33.09
N GLY A 451 -17.09 -7.21 -32.21
CA GLY A 451 -17.27 -7.22 -30.77
C GLY A 451 -18.02 -5.97 -30.30
N LYS A 452 -18.59 -6.00 -29.09
CA LYS A 452 -19.36 -4.89 -28.50
C LYS A 452 -19.18 -4.80 -27.00
N ASN A 453 -19.24 -3.55 -26.47
CA ASN A 453 -19.30 -3.22 -25.05
C ASN A 453 -18.09 -3.71 -24.25
N ASP A 454 -16.92 -3.65 -24.83
CA ASP A 454 -15.70 -4.14 -24.22
C ASP A 454 -15.02 -3.13 -23.29
N GLU A 455 -15.26 -1.81 -23.45
CA GLU A 455 -14.58 -0.79 -22.64
C GLU A 455 -15.09 -0.73 -21.21
N ILE A 456 -14.13 -0.48 -20.30
CA ILE A 456 -14.36 -0.22 -18.87
C ILE A 456 -13.45 0.90 -18.38
N HIS A 457 -13.89 1.56 -17.30
CA HIS A 457 -13.07 2.51 -16.55
C HIS A 457 -12.94 2.05 -15.10
N ILE A 458 -11.75 2.24 -14.54
CA ILE A 458 -11.41 1.82 -13.19
C ILE A 458 -10.71 2.99 -12.48
N VAL A 459 -11.13 3.27 -11.27
CA VAL A 459 -10.53 4.28 -10.39
C VAL A 459 -10.20 3.65 -9.06
N VAL A 460 -9.01 3.92 -8.57
CA VAL A 460 -8.49 3.46 -7.28
C VAL A 460 -8.46 4.64 -6.32
N ILE A 461 -9.08 4.48 -5.16
CA ILE A 461 -9.30 5.57 -4.21
C ILE A 461 -8.77 5.18 -2.83
N ASP A 462 -8.03 6.09 -2.20
CA ASP A 462 -7.66 6.02 -0.78
C ASP A 462 -8.82 6.56 0.08
N ASP A 463 -9.78 5.70 0.40
CA ASP A 463 -11.02 6.10 1.05
C ASP A 463 -10.80 6.77 2.42
N LYS A 464 -9.86 6.28 3.20
CA LYS A 464 -9.56 6.75 4.56
C LYS A 464 -8.26 7.59 4.67
N GLY A 465 -7.58 7.86 3.56
CA GLY A 465 -6.36 8.66 3.56
C GLY A 465 -5.14 7.96 4.17
N LYS A 466 -5.12 6.63 4.20
CA LYS A 466 -4.01 5.87 4.79
C LYS A 466 -2.72 5.95 3.98
N ILE A 467 -2.83 6.13 2.69
CA ILE A 467 -1.72 6.17 1.73
C ILE A 467 -1.33 7.62 1.44
N SER A 468 -2.30 8.41 0.97
CA SER A 468 -2.10 9.81 0.56
C SER A 468 -2.05 10.78 1.74
N GLY A 469 -2.60 10.43 2.89
CA GLY A 469 -2.83 11.31 4.02
C GLY A 469 -4.13 12.11 3.94
N THR A 470 -4.86 12.05 2.82
CA THR A 470 -6.13 12.76 2.61
C THR A 470 -7.20 11.77 2.19
N PRO A 471 -8.28 11.60 2.97
CA PRO A 471 -9.39 10.73 2.61
C PRO A 471 -10.03 11.10 1.27
N GLY A 472 -10.38 10.10 0.46
CA GLY A 472 -11.03 10.28 -0.84
C GLY A 472 -10.08 10.66 -1.98
N THR A 473 -8.77 10.59 -1.78
CA THR A 473 -7.80 10.86 -2.85
C THR A 473 -7.83 9.76 -3.91
N ILE A 474 -7.92 10.16 -5.18
CA ILE A 474 -7.74 9.24 -6.31
C ILE A 474 -6.26 8.91 -6.43
N LEU A 475 -5.92 7.63 -6.23
CA LEU A 475 -4.55 7.12 -6.35
C LEU A 475 -4.20 6.85 -7.82
N GLU A 476 -5.08 6.14 -8.51
CA GLU A 476 -4.90 5.76 -9.92
C GLU A 476 -6.22 5.84 -10.68
N LYS A 477 -6.13 6.11 -11.96
CA LYS A 477 -7.26 6.04 -12.88
C LYS A 477 -6.86 5.36 -14.18
N PHE A 478 -7.65 4.38 -14.57
CA PHE A 478 -7.46 3.62 -15.80
C PHE A 478 -8.73 3.77 -16.64
N VAL A 479 -8.60 4.37 -17.78
CA VAL A 479 -9.75 4.68 -18.66
C VAL A 479 -9.59 4.00 -20.01
N GLY A 480 -10.68 3.51 -20.57
CA GLY A 480 -10.69 2.86 -21.88
C GLY A 480 -9.96 1.51 -21.91
N LEU A 481 -9.93 0.77 -20.79
CA LEU A 481 -9.45 -0.62 -20.79
C LEU A 481 -10.49 -1.55 -21.40
N SER A 482 -10.05 -2.69 -21.93
CA SER A 482 -10.92 -3.64 -22.59
C SER A 482 -11.18 -4.90 -21.75
N LYS A 483 -12.37 -5.46 -21.85
CA LYS A 483 -12.76 -6.77 -21.34
C LYS A 483 -12.23 -7.92 -22.20
N ALA A 484 -11.83 -7.62 -23.44
CA ALA A 484 -11.31 -8.61 -24.39
C ALA A 484 -9.85 -8.98 -24.07
N VAL A 485 -9.58 -10.27 -23.94
CA VAL A 485 -8.23 -10.77 -23.59
C VAL A 485 -7.20 -10.49 -24.69
N ASP A 486 -7.63 -10.42 -25.94
CA ASP A 486 -6.81 -10.17 -27.14
C ASP A 486 -6.71 -8.67 -27.50
N ALA A 487 -7.28 -7.77 -26.70
CA ALA A 487 -7.36 -6.36 -27.02
C ALA A 487 -6.00 -5.67 -26.99
N THR A 488 -5.73 -4.90 -28.05
CA THR A 488 -4.54 -4.05 -28.18
C THR A 488 -4.92 -2.61 -28.50
N SER A 489 -4.11 -1.69 -28.02
CA SER A 489 -4.22 -0.25 -28.35
C SER A 489 -3.77 0.02 -29.80
N SER A 490 -4.00 1.25 -30.28
CA SER A 490 -3.49 1.70 -31.58
C SER A 490 -1.96 1.63 -31.71
N THR A 491 -1.24 1.62 -30.58
CA THR A 491 0.21 1.48 -30.50
C THR A 491 0.66 0.03 -30.26
N SER A 492 -0.24 -0.94 -30.42
CA SER A 492 -0.01 -2.38 -30.25
C SER A 492 0.31 -2.83 -28.82
N GLY A 493 0.12 -1.98 -27.81
CA GLY A 493 0.20 -2.37 -26.41
C GLY A 493 -1.06 -3.11 -25.95
N PRO A 494 -0.96 -4.12 -25.04
CA PRO A 494 -2.12 -4.83 -24.52
C PRO A 494 -2.96 -3.87 -23.67
N ILE A 495 -4.29 -3.88 -23.86
CA ILE A 495 -5.27 -3.10 -23.10
C ILE A 495 -6.30 -3.96 -22.38
N TYR A 496 -6.12 -5.27 -22.33
CA TYR A 496 -6.93 -6.13 -21.49
C TYR A 496 -6.76 -5.74 -20.03
N TYR A 497 -7.87 -5.38 -19.37
CA TYR A 497 -7.83 -4.74 -18.05
C TYR A 497 -6.99 -5.50 -17.02
N LYS A 498 -7.10 -6.84 -17.00
CA LYS A 498 -6.42 -7.68 -16.00
C LYS A 498 -4.89 -7.61 -16.13
N ASN A 499 -4.39 -7.78 -17.35
CA ASN A 499 -2.96 -7.71 -17.64
C ASN A 499 -2.45 -6.27 -17.49
N PHE A 500 -3.21 -5.32 -18.05
CA PHE A 500 -2.82 -3.90 -17.98
C PHE A 500 -2.66 -3.40 -16.53
N ILE A 501 -3.59 -3.76 -15.63
CA ILE A 501 -3.52 -3.41 -14.22
C ILE A 501 -2.36 -4.12 -13.54
N ALA A 502 -2.14 -5.41 -13.82
CA ALA A 502 -1.01 -6.13 -13.25
C ALA A 502 0.33 -5.46 -13.57
N ASP A 503 0.48 -4.95 -14.81
CA ASP A 503 1.71 -4.32 -15.29
C ASP A 503 1.86 -2.86 -14.83
N ASN A 504 0.77 -2.09 -14.80
CA ASN A 504 0.84 -0.64 -14.64
C ASN A 504 0.36 -0.11 -13.29
N SER A 505 -0.47 -0.84 -12.54
CA SER A 505 -0.92 -0.42 -11.22
C SER A 505 0.19 -0.61 -10.17
N GLN A 506 0.34 0.35 -9.28
CA GLN A 506 1.18 0.24 -8.08
C GLN A 506 0.43 -0.40 -6.91
N TYR A 507 -0.90 -0.44 -6.95
CA TYR A 507 -1.74 -0.79 -5.81
C TYR A 507 -2.52 -2.09 -5.97
N LEU A 508 -2.84 -2.52 -7.21
CA LEU A 508 -3.82 -3.57 -7.45
C LEU A 508 -3.35 -4.70 -8.35
N PHE A 509 -3.94 -5.88 -8.08
CA PHE A 509 -4.11 -6.96 -9.03
C PHE A 509 -5.61 -7.21 -9.26
N ALA A 510 -5.97 -7.58 -10.49
CA ALA A 510 -7.32 -8.01 -10.83
C ALA A 510 -7.43 -9.54 -10.73
N GLY A 511 -8.44 -10.01 -10.03
CA GLY A 511 -8.76 -11.43 -9.88
C GLY A 511 -9.75 -11.92 -10.92
N ASP A 512 -10.86 -12.49 -10.44
CA ASP A 512 -11.91 -13.00 -11.30
C ASP A 512 -12.77 -11.86 -11.87
N ALA A 513 -13.33 -12.10 -13.03
CA ALA A 513 -14.25 -11.14 -13.63
C ALA A 513 -15.58 -11.10 -12.86
N GLU A 514 -16.20 -9.92 -12.81
CA GLU A 514 -17.57 -9.82 -12.36
C GLU A 514 -18.50 -10.60 -13.28
N VAL A 515 -19.48 -11.23 -12.68
CA VAL A 515 -20.59 -11.81 -13.42
C VAL A 515 -21.48 -10.66 -13.86
N GLY A 516 -21.20 -10.13 -15.05
CA GLY A 516 -21.98 -9.05 -15.64
C GLY A 516 -23.40 -9.49 -15.96
N LYS A 517 -24.27 -8.51 -16.17
CA LYS A 517 -25.60 -8.74 -16.69
C LYS A 517 -25.53 -8.91 -18.22
N PRO A 518 -26.28 -9.83 -18.85
CA PRO A 518 -26.36 -9.86 -20.28
C PRO A 518 -26.84 -8.52 -20.83
N THR A 519 -26.34 -8.14 -21.99
CA THR A 519 -26.87 -6.99 -22.71
C THR A 519 -28.28 -7.31 -23.18
N GLY A 520 -29.27 -6.64 -22.67
CA GLY A 520 -30.66 -6.98 -22.72
C GLY A 520 -31.06 -7.58 -21.37
N PHE A 521 -31.85 -6.86 -20.62
CA PHE A 521 -32.44 -7.38 -19.39
C PHE A 521 -33.38 -8.54 -19.73
N SER A 522 -32.84 -9.71 -20.00
CA SER A 522 -33.61 -10.90 -19.97
C SER A 522 -33.89 -11.26 -18.50
N SER A 523 -35.13 -11.50 -18.17
CA SER A 523 -35.52 -11.99 -16.86
C SER A 523 -34.84 -13.31 -16.56
N GLY A 524 -34.64 -13.61 -15.31
CA GLY A 524 -34.10 -14.87 -14.88
C GLY A 524 -32.60 -14.99 -15.06
N ILE A 525 -31.84 -13.92 -14.76
CA ILE A 525 -30.40 -14.00 -14.55
C ILE A 525 -30.17 -14.75 -13.26
N THR A 526 -30.43 -16.02 -13.26
CA THR A 526 -30.13 -16.94 -12.14
C THR A 526 -28.72 -17.49 -12.19
N SER A 527 -28.11 -17.50 -13.36
CA SER A 527 -26.69 -17.76 -13.56
C SER A 527 -26.31 -17.38 -14.99
N ILE A 528 -25.34 -16.52 -15.15
CA ILE A 528 -24.59 -16.47 -16.38
C ILE A 528 -23.66 -17.66 -16.31
N THR A 529 -24.04 -18.77 -16.92
CA THR A 529 -23.13 -19.89 -17.17
C THR A 529 -22.01 -19.33 -18.05
N ASN A 530 -20.75 -19.63 -17.70
CA ASN A 530 -19.56 -19.34 -18.49
C ASN A 530 -19.83 -19.64 -19.97
N GLY A 531 -20.09 -18.64 -20.78
CA GLY A 531 -20.43 -18.78 -22.14
C GLY A 531 -20.30 -17.44 -22.87
N ASP A 532 -21.38 -17.06 -23.53
CA ASP A 532 -21.35 -15.88 -24.39
C ASP A 532 -21.31 -14.56 -23.59
N GLY A 533 -20.32 -13.71 -23.86
CA GLY A 533 -20.20 -12.38 -23.32
C GLY A 533 -19.42 -12.26 -22.00
N ALA A 534 -18.77 -13.31 -21.54
CA ALA A 534 -17.92 -13.27 -20.35
C ALA A 534 -16.66 -12.40 -20.59
N TRP A 535 -16.22 -11.72 -19.56
CA TRP A 535 -14.95 -10.98 -19.60
C TRP A 535 -13.79 -11.97 -19.75
N GLY A 536 -12.80 -11.63 -20.57
CA GLY A 536 -11.67 -12.49 -20.88
C GLY A 536 -11.83 -13.35 -22.12
N LEU A 537 -12.97 -13.30 -22.80
CA LEU A 537 -13.12 -13.87 -24.16
C LEU A 537 -12.42 -12.98 -25.20
N ASN A 538 -12.13 -13.55 -26.38
CA ASN A 538 -11.63 -12.79 -27.53
C ASN A 538 -12.70 -11.84 -28.08
N ALA A 539 -12.28 -10.72 -28.65
CA ALA A 539 -13.19 -9.71 -29.19
C ALA A 539 -14.07 -10.17 -30.34
N GLN A 540 -13.66 -11.22 -31.09
CA GLN A 540 -14.34 -11.67 -32.32
C GLN A 540 -15.80 -12.06 -32.07
N GLY A 541 -16.72 -11.25 -32.52
CA GLY A 541 -18.18 -11.49 -32.43
C GLY A 541 -18.76 -11.45 -31.01
N THR A 542 -17.96 -11.09 -29.99
CA THR A 542 -18.37 -11.14 -28.59
C THR A 542 -19.05 -9.83 -28.16
N THR A 543 -20.26 -9.95 -27.60
CA THR A 543 -20.91 -8.84 -26.90
C THR A 543 -20.71 -9.03 -25.41
N TYR A 544 -19.83 -8.20 -24.80
CA TYR A 544 -19.46 -8.35 -23.39
C TYR A 544 -20.57 -7.95 -22.44
N HIS A 545 -20.66 -8.69 -21.32
CA HIS A 545 -21.61 -8.38 -20.26
C HIS A 545 -21.27 -7.06 -19.58
N ALA A 546 -22.30 -6.33 -19.21
CA ALA A 546 -22.19 -5.08 -18.48
C ALA A 546 -22.38 -5.33 -16.98
N VAL A 547 -21.60 -4.63 -16.15
CA VAL A 547 -21.73 -4.62 -14.69
C VAL A 547 -22.36 -3.33 -14.18
N GLY A 548 -22.39 -2.31 -15.02
CA GLY A 548 -22.79 -0.97 -14.61
C GLY A 548 -21.73 -0.31 -13.72
N LYS A 549 -22.18 0.37 -12.67
CA LYS A 549 -21.31 0.93 -11.64
C LYS A 549 -21.12 -0.10 -10.52
N LYS A 550 -19.89 -0.36 -10.15
CA LYS A 550 -19.50 -1.23 -9.02
C LYS A 550 -18.42 -0.59 -8.18
N THR A 551 -18.52 -0.75 -6.88
CA THR A 551 -17.53 -0.28 -5.92
C THR A 551 -17.13 -1.44 -5.02
N TYR A 552 -15.83 -1.63 -4.86
CA TYR A 552 -15.25 -2.67 -4.02
C TYR A 552 -14.37 -2.01 -2.98
N THR A 553 -14.46 -2.47 -1.73
CA THR A 553 -13.54 -2.05 -0.67
C THR A 553 -12.65 -3.22 -0.31
N LEU A 554 -11.34 -3.03 -0.37
CA LEU A 554 -10.38 -4.06 0.00
C LEU A 554 -10.33 -4.20 1.52
N LYS A 555 -10.37 -5.43 2.00
CA LYS A 555 -10.38 -5.79 3.42
C LYS A 555 -9.49 -7.01 3.67
N GLY A 556 -9.27 -7.34 4.93
CA GLY A 556 -8.57 -8.57 5.34
C GLY A 556 -7.06 -8.52 5.15
N GLY A 557 -6.48 -7.41 4.69
CA GLY A 557 -5.03 -7.25 4.63
C GLY A 557 -4.41 -7.28 6.01
N ASN A 558 -3.34 -8.05 6.19
CA ASN A 558 -2.68 -8.26 7.46
C ASN A 558 -1.17 -8.26 7.34
N ASN A 559 -0.49 -7.77 8.38
CA ASN A 559 0.96 -7.83 8.53
C ASN A 559 1.40 -9.15 9.18
N TYR A 560 2.56 -9.18 9.83
CA TYR A 560 3.19 -10.40 10.35
C TYR A 560 2.51 -10.98 11.59
N GLY A 561 1.91 -10.13 12.44
CA GLY A 561 1.20 -10.54 13.65
C GLY A 561 -0.26 -10.91 13.42
N THR A 562 -1.00 -11.19 14.48
CA THR A 562 -2.46 -11.38 14.43
C THR A 562 -3.14 -10.08 14.02
N SER A 563 -4.24 -10.19 13.29
CA SER A 563 -4.92 -9.05 12.66
C SER A 563 -5.30 -7.96 13.66
N ASP A 564 -4.59 -6.85 13.60
CA ASP A 564 -4.99 -5.60 14.22
C ASP A 564 -4.85 -4.50 13.16
N SER A 565 -5.96 -4.04 12.63
CA SER A 565 -5.99 -3.01 11.60
C SER A 565 -5.56 -1.63 12.13
N VAL A 566 -5.58 -1.44 13.45
CA VAL A 566 -5.21 -0.18 14.11
C VAL A 566 -3.73 -0.15 14.44
N ASN A 567 -3.16 -1.28 14.90
CA ASN A 567 -1.79 -1.43 15.30
C ASN A 567 -1.13 -2.59 14.55
N PRO A 568 -0.61 -2.36 13.34
CA PRO A 568 0.01 -3.41 12.55
C PRO A 568 1.21 -4.03 13.28
N ARG A 569 1.23 -5.34 13.41
CA ARG A 569 2.32 -6.11 14.04
C ARG A 569 3.38 -6.47 13.03
N PHE A 570 4.65 -6.38 13.46
CA PHE A 570 5.83 -6.71 12.66
C PHE A 570 6.61 -7.88 13.26
N GLU A 571 5.94 -8.72 14.02
CA GLU A 571 6.50 -9.94 14.62
C GLU A 571 6.88 -10.96 13.54
N ILE A 572 8.16 -11.26 13.49
CA ILE A 572 8.76 -12.21 12.55
C ILE A 572 9.57 -13.26 13.32
N THR A 573 9.92 -14.35 12.67
CA THR A 573 10.84 -15.36 13.23
C THR A 573 12.27 -15.16 12.71
N LEU A 574 13.26 -15.66 13.44
CA LEU A 574 14.64 -15.68 12.97
C LEU A 574 14.77 -16.48 11.66
N GLY A 575 13.99 -17.55 11.51
CA GLY A 575 13.97 -18.36 10.29
C GLY A 575 13.52 -17.56 9.06
N ASN A 576 12.50 -16.71 9.21
CA ASN A 576 12.06 -15.85 8.12
C ASN A 576 13.14 -14.83 7.71
N LEU A 577 13.83 -14.22 8.68
CA LEU A 577 14.95 -13.31 8.39
C LEU A 577 16.09 -14.02 7.66
N ILE A 578 16.47 -15.21 8.14
CA ILE A 578 17.53 -16.01 7.53
C ILE A 578 17.16 -16.38 6.10
N ALA A 579 15.93 -16.84 5.85
CA ALA A 579 15.46 -17.16 4.50
C ALA A 579 15.55 -15.95 3.56
N GLY A 580 15.21 -14.76 4.05
CA GLY A 580 15.37 -13.52 3.27
C GLY A 580 16.83 -13.21 2.94
N TYR A 581 17.77 -13.40 3.88
CA TYR A 581 19.20 -13.20 3.63
C TYR A 581 19.78 -14.28 2.70
N ASP A 582 19.25 -15.50 2.69
CA ASP A 582 19.68 -16.56 1.79
C ASP A 582 19.49 -16.23 0.32
N LEU A 583 18.55 -15.34 -0.04
CA LEU A 583 18.39 -14.81 -1.39
C LEU A 583 19.66 -14.10 -1.88
N PHE A 584 20.40 -13.48 -0.98
CA PHE A 584 21.68 -12.86 -1.32
C PHE A 584 22.84 -13.85 -1.50
N SER A 585 22.65 -15.14 -1.29
CA SER A 585 23.72 -16.14 -1.52
C SER A 585 24.09 -16.27 -3.00
N ASN A 586 23.22 -15.90 -3.93
CA ASN A 586 23.50 -15.91 -5.36
C ASN A 586 24.18 -14.59 -5.80
N GLN A 587 25.50 -14.63 -5.90
CA GLN A 587 26.35 -13.48 -6.31
C GLN A 587 26.00 -12.95 -7.71
N ARG A 588 25.64 -13.84 -8.64
CA ARG A 588 25.41 -13.45 -10.05
C ARG A 588 24.08 -12.76 -10.27
N GLU A 589 23.09 -13.11 -9.48
CA GLU A 589 21.73 -12.57 -9.59
C GLU A 589 21.59 -11.23 -8.86
N TYR A 590 22.16 -11.16 -7.65
CA TYR A 590 22.04 -9.98 -6.81
C TYR A 590 23.42 -9.44 -6.40
N PRO A 591 24.07 -8.58 -7.21
CA PRO A 591 25.34 -7.96 -6.83
C PRO A 591 25.13 -7.01 -5.64
N ILE A 592 25.87 -7.28 -4.56
CA ILE A 592 25.92 -6.45 -3.35
C ILE A 592 27.36 -6.42 -2.81
N ASN A 593 27.72 -5.32 -2.18
CA ASN A 593 29.07 -5.14 -1.59
C ASN A 593 29.04 -5.15 -0.06
N PHE A 594 27.90 -4.90 0.54
CA PHE A 594 27.72 -4.89 1.99
C PHE A 594 26.47 -5.67 2.36
N LEU A 595 26.57 -6.57 3.36
CA LEU A 595 25.45 -7.17 4.04
C LEU A 595 25.23 -6.45 5.36
N ILE A 596 24.08 -5.78 5.48
CA ILE A 596 23.72 -4.96 6.64
C ILE A 596 22.84 -5.79 7.55
N GLN A 597 23.26 -5.99 8.81
CA GLN A 597 22.51 -6.75 9.78
C GLN A 597 21.17 -6.09 10.15
N GLY A 598 21.10 -4.73 10.17
CA GLY A 598 20.01 -4.03 10.82
C GLY A 598 20.03 -4.24 12.35
N PRO A 599 18.89 -4.20 13.03
CA PRO A 599 18.82 -4.46 14.47
C PRO A 599 19.14 -5.91 14.82
N GLY A 600 19.51 -6.14 16.08
CA GLY A 600 19.55 -7.48 16.67
C GLY A 600 18.17 -8.13 16.63
N PHE A 601 18.12 -9.43 16.93
CA PHE A 601 16.86 -10.19 16.94
C PHE A 601 16.73 -10.95 18.26
N GLY A 602 15.61 -10.82 18.94
CA GLY A 602 15.29 -11.57 20.14
C GLY A 602 16.39 -11.57 21.22
N THR A 603 16.88 -12.76 21.54
CA THR A 603 17.95 -12.97 22.52
C THR A 603 19.33 -12.66 21.96
N LYS A 604 20.34 -12.69 22.84
CA LYS A 604 21.75 -12.58 22.44
C LYS A 604 22.15 -13.70 21.46
N GLU A 605 21.74 -14.92 21.75
CA GLU A 605 22.06 -16.12 20.97
C GLU A 605 21.42 -16.08 19.59
N GLU A 606 20.17 -15.60 19.49
CA GLU A 606 19.48 -15.41 18.20
C GLU A 606 20.15 -14.32 17.37
N THR A 607 20.55 -13.20 18.00
CA THR A 607 21.31 -12.15 17.32
C THR A 607 22.67 -12.65 16.83
N GLN A 608 23.37 -13.49 17.60
CA GLN A 608 24.61 -14.14 17.20
C GLN A 608 24.40 -15.12 16.03
N ALA A 609 23.31 -15.88 16.05
CA ALA A 609 22.95 -16.79 14.97
C ALA A 609 22.70 -16.01 13.66
N LYS A 610 21.98 -14.89 13.73
CA LYS A 610 21.78 -13.97 12.61
C LYS A 610 23.13 -13.44 12.08
N ALA A 611 24.00 -12.95 12.97
CA ALA A 611 25.31 -12.42 12.61
C ALA A 611 26.18 -13.48 11.92
N ASN A 612 26.25 -14.70 12.49
CA ASN A 612 27.02 -15.81 11.93
C ASN A 612 26.50 -16.23 10.55
N LYS A 613 25.19 -16.19 10.32
CA LYS A 613 24.61 -16.45 9.00
C LYS A 613 25.03 -15.42 7.96
N LEU A 614 25.01 -14.11 8.30
CA LEU A 614 25.48 -13.08 7.39
C LEU A 614 26.95 -13.23 7.05
N ILE A 615 27.78 -13.58 8.04
CA ILE A 615 29.21 -13.85 7.83
C ILE A 615 29.38 -15.06 6.90
N GLN A 616 28.64 -16.14 7.12
CA GLN A 616 28.67 -17.31 6.24
C GLN A 616 28.32 -16.97 4.80
N ILE A 617 27.29 -16.14 4.56
CA ILE A 617 26.92 -15.68 3.21
C ILE A 617 28.06 -14.85 2.61
N ALA A 618 28.66 -13.93 3.36
CA ALA A 618 29.76 -13.11 2.88
C ALA A 618 31.02 -13.95 2.53
N GLU A 619 31.32 -14.98 3.32
CA GLU A 619 32.39 -15.94 3.06
C GLU A 619 32.15 -16.84 1.84
N LEU A 620 30.89 -17.23 1.62
CA LEU A 620 30.49 -18.00 0.45
C LEU A 620 30.65 -17.17 -0.83
N ARG A 621 30.17 -15.93 -0.79
CA ARG A 621 30.17 -15.00 -1.92
C ARG A 621 31.58 -14.47 -2.27
N LYS A 622 32.35 -14.09 -1.25
CA LYS A 622 33.69 -13.46 -1.36
C LYS A 622 33.72 -12.09 -2.06
N ASP A 623 32.58 -11.45 -2.29
CA ASP A 623 32.45 -10.14 -2.95
C ASP A 623 31.87 -9.05 -2.04
N CYS A 624 31.45 -9.39 -0.83
CA CYS A 624 30.81 -8.47 0.09
C CYS A 624 31.36 -8.57 1.52
N ILE A 625 30.99 -7.58 2.35
CA ILE A 625 31.36 -7.49 3.76
C ILE A 625 30.10 -7.43 4.62
N ALA A 626 30.00 -8.27 5.65
CA ALA A 626 28.94 -8.23 6.64
C ALA A 626 29.23 -7.19 7.73
N CYS A 627 28.32 -6.23 7.93
CA CYS A 627 28.41 -5.22 8.97
C CYS A 627 27.50 -5.58 10.14
N ILE A 628 28.09 -5.78 11.32
CA ILE A 628 27.46 -6.38 12.49
C ILE A 628 27.55 -5.45 13.70
N SER A 629 26.39 -5.19 14.33
CA SER A 629 26.28 -4.54 15.65
C SER A 629 25.91 -5.56 16.73
N PRO A 630 26.25 -5.33 18.00
CA PRO A 630 25.79 -6.18 19.09
C PRO A 630 24.28 -6.03 19.31
N GLN A 631 23.67 -6.96 20.06
CA GLN A 631 22.25 -6.85 20.42
C GLN A 631 21.99 -5.58 21.23
N ARG A 632 20.77 -5.07 21.14
CA ARG A 632 20.33 -3.82 21.79
C ARG A 632 20.58 -3.83 23.30
N SER A 633 20.27 -4.94 23.97
CA SER A 633 20.47 -5.13 25.42
C SER A 633 21.93 -5.13 25.88
N ALA A 634 22.90 -5.15 24.98
CA ALA A 634 24.30 -4.99 25.35
C ALA A 634 24.62 -3.56 25.81
N VAL A 635 23.95 -2.56 25.31
CA VAL A 635 24.24 -1.13 25.55
C VAL A 635 23.04 -0.33 26.07
N LEU A 636 21.81 -0.85 25.91
CA LEU A 636 20.55 -0.20 26.31
C LEU A 636 19.76 -1.08 27.28
N VAL A 637 19.03 -0.45 28.18
CA VAL A 637 17.99 -1.09 29.01
C VAL A 637 16.64 -0.67 28.44
N ASP A 638 15.83 -1.64 28.05
CA ASP A 638 14.45 -1.39 27.67
C ASP A 638 13.60 -1.28 28.94
N PRO A 639 12.84 -0.18 29.09
CA PRO A 639 11.88 -0.08 30.19
C PRO A 639 10.78 -1.13 29.95
N GLY A 640 10.44 -1.89 30.99
CA GLY A 640 9.35 -2.87 30.92
C GLY A 640 8.03 -2.29 30.43
N ALA A 641 7.01 -3.13 30.29
CA ALA A 641 5.68 -2.74 29.79
C ALA A 641 5.14 -1.50 30.51
N GLY A 642 4.93 -0.40 29.78
CA GLY A 642 4.50 0.89 30.33
C GLY A 642 5.63 1.91 30.61
N GLY A 643 6.88 1.59 30.30
CA GLY A 643 8.03 2.48 30.54
C GLY A 643 8.31 3.50 29.45
N SER A 644 9.15 4.49 29.80
CA SER A 644 9.70 5.51 28.91
C SER A 644 10.64 4.89 27.85
N SER A 645 11.08 5.69 26.89
CA SER A 645 12.07 5.29 25.88
C SER A 645 13.30 4.57 26.47
N PRO A 646 13.94 3.66 25.69
CA PRO A 646 15.15 2.96 26.13
C PRO A 646 16.24 3.92 26.62
N VAL A 647 16.99 3.53 27.64
CA VAL A 647 18.08 4.33 28.22
C VAL A 647 19.40 3.57 28.16
N PRO A 648 20.53 4.26 27.97
CA PRO A 648 21.85 3.64 28.05
C PRO A 648 22.10 2.98 29.43
N ILE A 649 22.77 1.84 29.42
CA ILE A 649 23.31 1.23 30.64
C ILE A 649 24.28 2.24 31.29
N VAL A 650 24.13 2.50 32.57
CA VAL A 650 24.86 3.57 33.27
C VAL A 650 26.39 3.29 33.31
N SER A 651 26.79 2.04 33.47
CA SER A 651 28.22 1.66 33.54
C SER A 651 28.77 1.35 32.13
N THR A 652 29.70 2.19 31.66
CA THR A 652 30.42 1.96 30.39
C THR A 652 31.26 0.69 30.42
N ASN A 653 31.81 0.30 31.60
CA ASN A 653 32.53 -0.96 31.75
C ASN A 653 31.61 -2.17 31.60
N THR A 654 30.35 -2.08 32.07
CA THR A 654 29.32 -3.12 31.83
C THR A 654 28.99 -3.22 30.35
N GLN A 655 28.77 -2.08 29.66
CA GLN A 655 28.55 -2.03 28.21
C GLN A 655 29.73 -2.66 27.47
N THR A 656 30.97 -2.31 27.83
CA THR A 656 32.18 -2.89 27.24
C THR A 656 32.20 -4.41 27.39
N THR A 657 31.89 -4.93 28.58
CA THR A 657 31.89 -6.35 28.86
C THR A 657 30.81 -7.08 28.07
N ASN A 658 29.62 -6.51 27.99
CA ASN A 658 28.50 -7.07 27.24
C ASN A 658 28.80 -7.13 25.72
N VAL A 659 29.34 -6.06 25.15
CA VAL A 659 29.74 -5.99 23.74
C VAL A 659 30.84 -7.03 23.43
N ILE A 660 31.89 -7.13 24.26
CA ILE A 660 32.93 -8.14 24.12
C ILE A 660 32.36 -9.55 24.25
N SER A 661 31.49 -9.79 25.25
CA SER A 661 30.82 -11.08 25.42
C SER A 661 29.97 -11.50 24.22
N PHE A 662 29.33 -10.55 23.55
CA PHE A 662 28.60 -10.81 22.31
C PHE A 662 29.52 -11.28 21.18
N PHE A 663 30.57 -10.52 20.88
CA PHE A 663 31.45 -10.83 19.76
C PHE A 663 32.40 -12.01 19.99
N ASN A 664 32.61 -12.47 21.24
CA ASN A 664 33.43 -13.65 21.51
C ASN A 664 32.86 -14.95 20.88
N SER A 665 31.53 -15.03 20.70
CA SER A 665 30.87 -16.20 20.10
C SER A 665 30.56 -16.01 18.62
N VAL A 666 30.88 -14.84 18.04
CA VAL A 666 30.68 -14.56 16.61
C VAL A 666 31.89 -15.06 15.81
N THR A 667 31.63 -15.69 14.68
CA THR A 667 32.63 -16.29 13.79
C THR A 667 33.71 -15.28 13.40
N SER A 668 34.97 -15.76 13.42
CA SER A 668 36.11 -14.98 12.98
C SER A 668 36.17 -14.96 11.46
N SER A 669 36.10 -13.77 10.85
CA SER A 669 36.15 -13.62 9.39
C SER A 669 36.73 -12.27 8.98
N SER A 670 37.48 -12.25 7.90
CA SER A 670 37.88 -10.98 7.26
C SER A 670 36.77 -10.35 6.44
N TYR A 671 35.69 -11.08 6.16
CA TYR A 671 34.48 -10.60 5.48
C TYR A 671 33.44 -10.02 6.44
N ALA A 672 33.81 -9.72 7.68
CA ALA A 672 32.94 -9.11 8.68
C ALA A 672 33.59 -7.84 9.25
N VAL A 673 32.76 -6.90 9.70
CA VAL A 673 33.15 -5.68 10.41
C VAL A 673 32.24 -5.51 11.61
N PHE A 674 32.80 -5.30 12.80
CA PHE A 674 32.10 -5.21 14.08
C PHE A 674 32.16 -3.78 14.62
N ASP A 675 31.06 -3.28 15.15
CA ASP A 675 30.93 -1.96 15.78
C ASP A 675 30.51 -2.04 17.25
N THR A 676 30.38 -0.91 17.93
CA THR A 676 30.08 -0.82 19.36
C THR A 676 28.60 -0.65 19.70
N GLY A 677 27.65 -0.60 18.72
CA GLY A 677 26.24 -0.65 19.07
C GLY A 677 25.33 0.37 18.43
N TYR A 678 24.84 1.35 19.21
CA TYR A 678 23.69 2.18 18.84
C TYR A 678 23.97 3.67 18.90
N LYS A 679 23.46 4.43 17.91
CA LYS A 679 23.38 5.90 17.92
C LYS A 679 21.98 6.37 18.27
N TYR A 680 21.86 7.59 18.78
CA TYR A 680 20.61 8.29 19.04
C TYR A 680 20.37 9.32 17.96
N GLN A 681 19.26 9.21 17.23
CA GLN A 681 18.91 10.08 16.13
C GLN A 681 17.45 10.54 16.22
N TYR A 682 17.13 11.63 15.53
CA TYR A 682 15.77 12.12 15.37
C TYR A 682 15.03 11.34 14.26
N ASP A 683 13.88 10.80 14.62
CA ASP A 683 12.93 10.18 13.69
C ASP A 683 11.87 11.23 13.31
N ARG A 684 11.96 11.75 12.11
CA ARG A 684 11.05 12.78 11.60
C ARG A 684 9.63 12.28 11.36
N PHE A 685 9.44 10.97 11.18
CA PHE A 685 8.13 10.39 10.88
C PHE A 685 7.26 10.26 12.13
N SER A 686 7.88 9.96 13.28
CA SER A 686 7.21 9.83 14.56
C SER A 686 7.40 11.05 15.47
N ASN A 687 8.20 12.05 15.04
CA ASN A 687 8.57 13.23 15.83
C ASN A 687 9.19 12.84 17.20
N LYS A 688 10.08 11.83 17.19
CA LYS A 688 10.72 11.29 18.39
C LYS A 688 12.21 11.04 18.16
N PHE A 689 12.97 11.05 19.24
CA PHE A 689 14.36 10.58 19.19
C PHE A 689 14.43 9.07 19.49
N ARG A 690 15.27 8.35 18.76
CA ARG A 690 15.36 6.88 18.82
C ARG A 690 16.79 6.38 18.80
N TYR A 691 17.01 5.20 19.38
CA TYR A 691 18.25 4.46 19.22
C TYR A 691 18.17 3.53 18.03
N VAL A 692 19.19 3.58 17.15
CA VAL A 692 19.28 2.80 15.91
C VAL A 692 20.67 2.17 15.85
N PRO A 693 20.83 0.91 15.38
CA PRO A 693 22.13 0.26 15.29
C PRO A 693 23.06 0.95 14.28
N LEU A 694 24.36 0.86 14.53
CA LEU A 694 25.41 1.52 13.76
C LEU A 694 25.86 0.76 12.49
N ASN A 695 25.52 -0.53 12.35
CA ASN A 695 26.04 -1.35 11.23
C ASN A 695 25.76 -0.76 9.85
N ALA A 696 24.59 -0.15 9.67
CA ALA A 696 24.25 0.52 8.42
C ALA A 696 25.10 1.79 8.17
N ASP A 697 25.44 2.52 9.23
CA ASP A 697 26.32 3.68 9.15
C ASP A 697 27.78 3.28 8.84
N ILE A 698 28.24 2.16 9.43
CA ILE A 698 29.58 1.63 9.11
C ILE A 698 29.67 1.22 7.64
N ALA A 699 28.68 0.49 7.14
CA ALA A 699 28.56 0.19 5.72
C ALA A 699 28.52 1.48 4.87
N GLY A 700 27.76 2.49 5.32
CA GLY A 700 27.65 3.79 4.68
C GLY A 700 28.97 4.57 4.65
N CYS A 701 29.76 4.57 5.73
CA CYS A 701 31.09 5.16 5.74
C CYS A 701 32.03 4.49 4.72
N MET A 702 31.95 3.16 4.59
CA MET A 702 32.67 2.41 3.56
C MET A 702 32.21 2.74 2.16
N ALA A 703 30.90 2.85 1.92
CA ALA A 703 30.33 3.22 0.63
C ALA A 703 30.75 4.65 0.23
N ARG A 704 30.56 5.64 1.14
CA ARG A 704 30.99 7.03 0.93
C ARG A 704 32.48 7.16 0.65
N THR A 705 33.31 6.35 1.32
CA THR A 705 34.76 6.31 1.05
C THR A 705 35.04 5.82 -0.37
N GLY A 706 34.28 4.84 -0.87
CA GLY A 706 34.39 4.36 -2.23
C GLY A 706 33.94 5.37 -3.28
N ILE A 707 32.94 6.20 -2.96
CA ILE A 707 32.40 7.25 -3.85
C ILE A 707 33.33 8.46 -3.93
N ASN A 708 33.77 8.98 -2.77
CA ASN A 708 34.50 10.25 -2.69
C ASN A 708 36.01 10.11 -2.89
N ASP A 709 36.56 8.96 -2.49
CA ASP A 709 37.99 8.63 -2.62
C ASP A 709 38.09 7.30 -3.40
N PHE A 710 38.61 6.24 -2.80
CA PHE A 710 38.69 4.89 -3.35
C PHE A 710 38.36 3.86 -2.27
N ALA A 711 37.86 2.68 -2.67
CA ALA A 711 37.44 1.63 -1.74
C ALA A 711 38.57 1.14 -0.79
N TRP A 712 39.82 1.24 -1.21
CA TRP A 712 41.01 0.85 -0.44
C TRP A 712 41.53 1.89 0.55
N PHE A 713 40.85 3.00 0.75
CA PHE A 713 41.15 3.92 1.87
C PHE A 713 40.41 3.44 3.13
N SER A 714 41.03 3.71 4.29
CA SER A 714 40.35 3.43 5.57
C SER A 714 39.10 4.30 5.71
N PRO A 715 37.92 3.72 6.05
CA PRO A 715 36.69 4.46 6.27
C PRO A 715 36.66 5.17 7.63
N ALA A 716 37.64 4.96 8.48
CA ALA A 716 37.72 5.50 9.84
C ALA A 716 38.35 6.90 9.92
N GLY A 717 38.19 7.55 11.05
CA GLY A 717 38.81 8.83 11.40
C GLY A 717 37.95 10.04 11.03
N THR A 718 38.49 11.24 11.34
CA THR A 718 37.76 12.51 11.23
C THR A 718 37.39 12.92 9.81
N ARG A 719 38.09 12.41 8.82
CA ARG A 719 37.86 12.76 7.39
C ARG A 719 36.76 11.92 6.76
N ARG A 720 36.68 10.61 7.06
CA ARG A 720 35.79 9.66 6.35
C ARG A 720 34.81 8.94 7.26
N GLY A 721 35.14 8.85 8.55
CA GLY A 721 34.39 8.07 9.54
C GLY A 721 33.27 8.84 10.24
N VAL A 722 32.89 10.02 9.78
CA VAL A 722 31.82 10.81 10.39
C VAL A 722 30.48 10.10 10.21
N ILE A 723 29.75 9.89 11.30
CA ILE A 723 28.44 9.25 11.34
C ILE A 723 27.35 10.32 11.12
N ASN A 724 26.51 10.09 10.10
CA ASN A 724 25.41 11.00 9.78
C ASN A 724 24.24 10.84 10.77
N ASN A 725 23.44 11.90 10.93
CA ASN A 725 22.19 11.90 11.72
C ASN A 725 22.35 11.37 13.15
N ALA A 726 23.50 11.57 13.80
CA ALA A 726 23.77 11.12 15.15
C ALA A 726 23.86 12.30 16.13
N VAL A 727 23.02 12.31 17.17
CA VAL A 727 23.01 13.33 18.22
C VAL A 727 23.91 12.91 19.37
N LYS A 728 23.83 11.64 19.77
CA LYS A 728 24.68 11.02 20.80
C LYS A 728 24.81 9.51 20.58
N LEU A 729 25.74 8.89 21.27
CA LEU A 729 25.89 7.45 21.30
C LEU A 729 25.19 6.83 22.52
N ALA A 730 24.69 5.60 22.37
CA ALA A 730 24.25 4.79 23.49
C ALA A 730 25.45 4.38 24.39
N TYR A 731 26.59 4.16 23.74
CA TYR A 731 27.85 3.79 24.40
C TYR A 731 29.01 4.59 23.81
N ASN A 732 29.68 5.38 24.63
CA ASN A 732 30.88 6.13 24.25
C ASN A 732 32.08 5.64 25.08
N PRO A 733 32.94 4.77 24.55
CA PRO A 733 34.02 4.12 25.31
C PRO A 733 35.15 5.09 25.67
N SER A 734 35.66 4.99 26.90
CA SER A 734 36.89 5.65 27.37
C SER A 734 38.14 5.07 26.67
N GLN A 735 39.30 5.70 26.85
CA GLN A 735 40.57 5.25 26.22
C GLN A 735 40.85 3.75 26.56
N SER A 736 40.82 3.39 27.82
CA SER A 736 41.09 2.03 28.26
C SER A 736 40.08 1.00 27.77
N GLU A 737 38.82 1.41 27.62
CA GLU A 737 37.75 0.57 27.04
C GLU A 737 37.92 0.41 25.53
N ARG A 738 38.34 1.46 24.82
CA ARG A 738 38.70 1.38 23.38
C ARG A 738 39.83 0.41 23.13
N ASP A 739 40.86 0.42 23.96
CA ASP A 739 41.99 -0.51 23.87
C ASP A 739 41.52 -1.96 24.03
N ARG A 740 40.63 -2.23 25.01
CA ARG A 740 40.02 -3.57 25.22
C ARG A 740 39.18 -4.02 24.04
N LEU A 741 38.36 -3.12 23.45
CA LEU A 741 37.54 -3.40 22.28
C LEU A 741 38.39 -3.68 21.04
N TYR A 742 39.39 -2.83 20.80
CA TYR A 742 40.22 -2.87 19.58
C TYR A 742 41.09 -4.16 19.52
N VAL A 743 41.59 -4.61 20.67
CA VAL A 743 42.29 -5.92 20.78
C VAL A 743 41.34 -7.06 20.38
N ARG A 744 40.04 -6.93 20.65
CA ARG A 744 39.00 -7.92 20.36
C ARG A 744 38.33 -7.71 18.98
N ARG A 745 39.04 -7.01 18.04
CA ARG A 745 38.54 -6.79 16.67
C ARG A 745 37.25 -5.95 16.54
N ILE A 746 36.85 -5.21 17.57
CA ILE A 746 35.64 -4.38 17.59
C ILE A 746 36.07 -2.95 17.30
N ASN A 747 35.45 -2.30 16.32
CA ASN A 747 35.75 -0.95 15.94
C ASN A 747 34.95 0.04 16.81
N PRO A 748 35.57 0.81 17.69
CA PRO A 748 34.87 1.76 18.53
C PRO A 748 34.30 2.91 17.67
N VAL A 749 33.08 3.29 17.95
CA VAL A 749 32.48 4.56 17.48
C VAL A 749 32.48 5.49 18.67
N ILE A 750 33.05 6.69 18.50
CA ILE A 750 33.29 7.64 19.59
C ILE A 750 32.77 9.04 19.25
N TYR A 751 32.52 9.82 20.31
CA TYR A 751 32.37 11.26 20.17
C TYR A 751 33.76 11.91 20.21
N SER A 752 34.12 12.66 19.17
CA SER A 752 35.36 13.43 19.05
C SER A 752 35.02 14.92 19.06
N PRO A 753 35.54 15.70 20.04
CA PRO A 753 35.35 17.15 20.05
C PRO A 753 35.84 17.78 18.74
N GLY A 754 34.99 18.61 18.14
CA GLY A 754 35.27 19.30 16.88
C GLY A 754 34.97 18.50 15.61
N SER A 755 34.82 17.15 15.68
CA SER A 755 34.50 16.29 14.53
C SER A 755 33.16 15.53 14.67
N GLY A 756 32.54 15.59 15.86
CA GLY A 756 31.31 14.90 16.15
C GLY A 756 31.47 13.40 16.41
N ILE A 757 30.51 12.60 16.02
CA ILE A 757 30.53 11.16 16.18
C ILE A 757 31.26 10.51 15.01
N ILE A 758 32.26 9.71 15.28
CA ILE A 758 33.14 9.13 14.27
C ILE A 758 33.42 7.64 14.52
N LEU A 759 33.57 6.89 13.43
CA LEU A 759 34.16 5.56 13.44
C LEU A 759 35.68 5.69 13.73
N PHE A 760 36.14 5.05 14.79
CA PHE A 760 37.54 5.18 15.28
C PHE A 760 38.29 3.86 15.29
N GLY A 761 38.07 3.02 14.28
CA GLY A 761 38.73 1.74 14.07
C GLY A 761 38.52 1.23 12.65
N ASP A 762 39.45 0.47 12.15
CA ASP A 762 39.48 -0.07 10.79
C ASP A 762 39.80 -1.58 10.71
N LYS A 763 39.49 -2.34 11.77
CA LYS A 763 39.69 -3.79 11.82
C LYS A 763 38.53 -4.56 11.20
N THR A 764 38.87 -5.64 10.52
CA THR A 764 37.89 -6.69 10.17
C THR A 764 37.62 -7.58 11.37
N GLY A 765 36.62 -8.46 11.25
CA GLY A 765 36.27 -9.47 12.27
C GLY A 765 37.27 -10.64 12.40
N LEU A 766 38.42 -10.59 11.71
CA LEU A 766 39.44 -11.63 11.74
C LEU A 766 40.20 -11.62 13.06
N ALA A 767 40.24 -12.79 13.72
CA ALA A 767 40.91 -12.91 15.02
C ALA A 767 42.44 -13.14 14.93
N VAL A 768 42.94 -13.60 13.79
CA VAL A 768 44.34 -13.86 13.54
C VAL A 768 44.97 -12.66 12.85
N GLU A 769 46.20 -12.33 13.24
CA GLU A 769 46.98 -11.28 12.55
C GLU A 769 47.25 -11.69 11.11
N SER A 770 46.79 -10.85 10.15
CA SER A 770 46.91 -11.09 8.72
C SER A 770 46.92 -9.76 7.98
N ALA A 771 47.26 -9.80 6.71
CA ALA A 771 47.06 -8.64 5.81
C ALA A 771 45.60 -8.25 5.74
N PHE A 772 44.66 -9.21 5.89
CA PHE A 772 43.23 -9.02 5.81
C PHE A 772 42.56 -8.65 7.15
N ASP A 773 43.33 -8.37 8.19
CA ASP A 773 42.82 -7.90 9.48
C ASP A 773 42.35 -6.43 9.42
N ARG A 774 42.54 -5.75 8.26
CA ARG A 774 42.18 -4.37 8.01
C ARG A 774 41.11 -4.23 6.95
N ILE A 775 40.14 -3.34 7.20
CA ILE A 775 39.02 -3.04 6.29
C ILE A 775 39.54 -2.56 4.95
N ASN A 776 40.50 -1.64 4.94
CA ASN A 776 41.05 -1.07 3.71
C ASN A 776 41.68 -2.13 2.81
N VAL A 777 42.43 -3.08 3.37
CA VAL A 777 43.08 -4.16 2.61
C VAL A 777 42.05 -5.15 2.09
N ARG A 778 41.07 -5.57 2.93
CA ARG A 778 40.01 -6.47 2.47
C ARG A 778 39.22 -5.85 1.33
N ARG A 779 38.84 -4.56 1.44
CA ARG A 779 38.13 -3.85 0.37
C ARG A 779 38.97 -3.67 -0.90
N LEU A 780 40.27 -3.45 -0.75
CA LEU A 780 41.18 -3.45 -1.90
C LEU A 780 41.07 -4.77 -2.68
N PHE A 781 41.21 -5.90 -1.99
CA PHE A 781 41.17 -7.20 -2.65
C PHE A 781 39.82 -7.49 -3.27
N LEU A 782 38.69 -7.13 -2.62
CA LEU A 782 37.36 -7.31 -3.21
C LEU A 782 37.23 -6.57 -4.57
N VAL A 783 37.73 -5.32 -4.65
CA VAL A 783 37.71 -4.56 -5.89
C VAL A 783 38.65 -5.14 -6.95
N LEU A 784 39.86 -5.59 -6.54
CA LEU A 784 40.82 -6.18 -7.47
C LEU A 784 40.28 -7.53 -8.01
N GLU A 785 39.80 -8.40 -7.13
CA GLU A 785 39.25 -9.71 -7.48
C GLU A 785 38.07 -9.55 -8.46
N GLU A 786 37.10 -8.72 -8.16
CA GLU A 786 35.93 -8.50 -9.02
C GLU A 786 36.30 -7.86 -10.38
N SER A 787 37.19 -6.85 -10.37
CA SER A 787 37.58 -6.17 -11.59
C SER A 787 38.42 -7.08 -12.52
N ILE A 788 39.35 -7.85 -11.96
CA ILE A 788 40.16 -8.79 -12.74
C ILE A 788 39.33 -10.01 -13.19
N GLU A 789 38.44 -10.54 -12.35
CA GLU A 789 37.51 -11.61 -12.75
C GLU A 789 36.66 -11.19 -13.93
N ARG A 790 36.10 -9.96 -13.90
CA ARG A 790 35.28 -9.43 -14.98
C ARG A 790 36.08 -9.33 -16.31
N ALA A 791 37.33 -8.84 -16.22
CA ALA A 791 38.22 -8.77 -17.39
C ALA A 791 38.62 -10.15 -17.90
N SER A 792 38.87 -11.10 -16.99
CA SER A 792 39.31 -12.47 -17.34
C SER A 792 38.23 -13.24 -18.10
N ARG A 793 36.93 -12.87 -17.97
CA ARG A 793 35.84 -13.52 -18.70
C ARG A 793 36.00 -13.44 -20.23
N ALA A 794 36.70 -12.42 -20.72
CA ALA A 794 37.00 -12.29 -22.14
C ALA A 794 38.02 -13.34 -22.65
N SER A 795 38.81 -13.95 -21.76
CA SER A 795 39.76 -15.01 -22.08
C SER A 795 39.20 -16.42 -21.96
N LEU A 796 37.92 -16.56 -21.53
CA LEU A 796 37.25 -17.87 -21.51
C LEU A 796 37.04 -18.38 -22.95
N PHE A 797 37.29 -19.68 -23.13
CA PHE A 797 37.24 -20.38 -24.43
C PHE A 797 38.34 -19.99 -25.44
N GLU A 798 39.30 -19.13 -25.08
CA GLU A 798 40.51 -18.90 -25.85
C GLU A 798 41.55 -19.99 -25.59
N PHE A 799 42.53 -20.12 -26.45
CA PHE A 799 43.61 -21.09 -26.27
C PHE A 799 44.59 -20.63 -25.18
N ASN A 800 45.08 -21.54 -24.34
CA ASN A 800 46.14 -21.24 -23.39
C ASN A 800 47.52 -21.23 -24.07
N ASP A 801 47.77 -20.20 -24.84
CA ASP A 801 49.02 -19.97 -25.55
C ASP A 801 49.77 -18.71 -25.03
N ALA A 802 50.97 -18.49 -25.54
CA ALA A 802 51.81 -17.33 -25.16
C ALA A 802 51.13 -15.99 -25.50
N ILE A 803 50.25 -15.96 -26.50
CA ILE A 803 49.55 -14.74 -26.93
C ILE A 803 48.48 -14.39 -25.93
N THR A 804 47.63 -15.35 -25.55
CA THR A 804 46.56 -15.18 -24.57
C THR A 804 47.12 -14.81 -23.17
N ARG A 805 48.19 -15.47 -22.74
CA ARG A 805 48.90 -15.14 -21.48
C ARG A 805 49.45 -13.71 -21.49
N THR A 806 50.12 -13.29 -22.60
CA THR A 806 50.64 -11.94 -22.74
C THR A 806 49.49 -10.89 -22.77
N ASN A 807 48.38 -11.20 -23.46
CA ASN A 807 47.21 -10.31 -23.49
C ASN A 807 46.62 -10.12 -22.09
N PHE A 808 46.50 -11.18 -21.30
CA PHE A 808 46.04 -11.09 -19.90
C PHE A 808 46.97 -10.19 -19.05
N ILE A 809 48.28 -10.34 -19.17
CA ILE A 809 49.27 -9.46 -18.49
C ILE A 809 49.11 -8.02 -18.95
N ASN A 810 48.98 -7.78 -20.26
CA ASN A 810 48.85 -6.45 -20.84
C ASN A 810 47.56 -5.73 -20.42
N ILE A 811 46.52 -6.46 -20.05
CA ILE A 811 45.26 -5.93 -19.51
C ILE A 811 45.37 -5.69 -17.99
N THR A 812 45.96 -6.63 -17.28
CA THR A 812 46.00 -6.63 -15.80
C THR A 812 47.02 -5.68 -15.20
N GLU A 813 48.24 -5.63 -15.76
CA GLU A 813 49.31 -4.74 -15.25
C GLU A 813 48.97 -3.24 -15.30
N PRO A 814 48.43 -2.66 -16.38
CA PRO A 814 48.07 -1.25 -16.39
C PRO A 814 47.01 -0.89 -15.30
N PHE A 815 46.06 -1.80 -15.05
CA PHE A 815 45.11 -1.63 -13.98
C PHE A 815 45.76 -1.62 -12.60
N LEU A 816 46.67 -2.57 -12.32
CA LEU A 816 47.38 -2.60 -11.04
C LEU A 816 48.33 -1.41 -10.88
N ARG A 817 48.93 -0.90 -11.99
CA ARG A 817 49.70 0.36 -12.00
C ARG A 817 48.83 1.58 -11.65
N ASP A 818 47.61 1.63 -12.18
CA ASP A 818 46.61 2.66 -11.82
C ASP A 818 46.27 2.61 -10.33
N VAL A 819 45.97 1.44 -9.81
CA VAL A 819 45.72 1.25 -8.36
C VAL A 819 46.95 1.63 -7.52
N LYS A 820 48.18 1.35 -7.97
CA LYS A 820 49.43 1.77 -7.34
C LYS A 820 49.56 3.30 -7.34
N SER A 821 49.24 3.96 -8.45
CA SER A 821 49.28 5.43 -8.55
C SER A 821 48.31 6.08 -7.62
N LYS A 822 47.14 5.44 -7.39
CA LYS A 822 46.07 5.84 -6.47
C LYS A 822 46.29 5.35 -5.04
N ARG A 823 47.53 4.94 -4.70
CA ARG A 823 47.98 4.57 -3.33
C ARG A 823 47.30 3.35 -2.74
N GLY A 824 46.71 2.46 -3.54
CA GLY A 824 46.09 1.22 -3.07
C GLY A 824 47.11 0.13 -2.76
N ILE A 825 48.12 0.01 -3.58
CA ILE A 825 49.17 -0.97 -3.45
C ILE A 825 50.56 -0.30 -3.46
N GLN A 826 51.52 -0.90 -2.78
CA GLN A 826 52.92 -0.46 -2.77
C GLN A 826 53.65 -1.04 -3.97
N ASP A 827 53.45 -2.33 -4.23
CA ASP A 827 54.03 -3.06 -5.31
C ASP A 827 53.19 -4.26 -5.72
N PHE A 828 53.44 -4.76 -6.93
CA PHE A 828 52.76 -5.96 -7.45
C PHE A 828 53.66 -6.70 -8.48
N VAL A 829 53.37 -7.97 -8.63
CA VAL A 829 53.94 -8.84 -9.68
C VAL A 829 52.84 -9.72 -10.24
N VAL A 830 52.73 -9.80 -11.57
CA VAL A 830 51.84 -10.71 -12.29
C VAL A 830 52.66 -11.78 -12.97
N ILE A 831 52.42 -13.04 -12.66
CA ILE A 831 53.06 -14.19 -13.29
C ILE A 831 51.98 -14.95 -14.05
N CYS A 832 52.10 -14.99 -15.36
CA CYS A 832 51.21 -15.76 -16.24
C CYS A 832 52.04 -16.22 -17.46
N ASP A 833 52.89 -17.19 -17.21
CA ASP A 833 53.81 -17.72 -18.18
C ASP A 833 53.84 -19.26 -18.13
N GLU A 834 54.89 -19.88 -18.66
CA GLU A 834 55.02 -21.35 -18.70
C GLU A 834 55.31 -21.95 -17.35
N THR A 835 55.70 -21.16 -16.36
CA THR A 835 56.04 -21.68 -15.01
C THR A 835 54.79 -22.06 -14.22
N ASN A 836 53.68 -21.33 -14.43
CA ASN A 836 52.40 -21.62 -13.80
C ASN A 836 51.35 -22.22 -14.77
N ASN A 837 51.60 -22.19 -16.10
CA ASN A 837 50.82 -22.88 -17.12
C ASN A 837 51.66 -23.98 -17.74
N THR A 838 51.92 -25.03 -16.96
CA THR A 838 52.64 -26.24 -17.40
C THR A 838 51.79 -27.03 -18.42
N PRO A 839 52.41 -27.96 -19.18
CA PRO A 839 51.64 -28.80 -20.10
C PRO A 839 50.46 -29.54 -19.42
N ASP A 840 50.62 -29.99 -18.17
CA ASP A 840 49.54 -30.63 -17.41
C ASP A 840 48.36 -29.69 -17.14
N VAL A 841 48.60 -28.41 -16.88
CA VAL A 841 47.57 -27.36 -16.69
C VAL A 841 46.84 -27.07 -18.02
N ILE A 842 47.61 -27.02 -19.10
CA ILE A 842 47.05 -26.81 -20.46
C ILE A 842 46.19 -28.01 -20.88
N ASP A 843 46.68 -29.21 -20.64
CA ASP A 843 45.94 -30.46 -20.93
C ASP A 843 44.68 -30.63 -20.09
N ALA A 844 44.67 -30.04 -18.88
CA ALA A 844 43.47 -29.96 -18.02
C ALA A 844 42.46 -28.87 -18.45
N ASN A 845 42.72 -28.14 -19.53
CA ASN A 845 41.96 -26.96 -20.00
C ASN A 845 41.88 -25.84 -18.94
N GLU A 846 42.94 -25.71 -18.14
CA GLU A 846 43.04 -24.63 -17.13
C GLU A 846 43.98 -23.52 -17.63
N PHE A 847 43.71 -22.27 -17.16
CA PHE A 847 44.55 -21.11 -17.32
C PHE A 847 44.84 -20.55 -15.93
N LYS A 848 46.14 -20.40 -15.58
CA LYS A 848 46.57 -19.93 -14.26
C LYS A 848 47.38 -18.64 -14.37
N ALA A 849 47.00 -17.66 -13.55
CA ALA A 849 47.75 -16.43 -13.37
C ALA A 849 47.90 -16.13 -11.86
N ASP A 850 49.10 -15.93 -11.42
CA ASP A 850 49.43 -15.62 -10.02
C ASP A 850 49.68 -14.10 -9.91
N ILE A 851 48.91 -13.43 -9.07
CA ILE A 851 48.99 -12.00 -8.85
C ILE A 851 49.43 -11.73 -7.42
N TYR A 852 50.68 -11.32 -7.25
CA TYR A 852 51.26 -10.97 -5.95
C TYR A 852 51.11 -9.49 -5.70
N ILE A 853 50.47 -9.14 -4.54
CA ILE A 853 50.16 -7.76 -4.22
C ILE A 853 50.71 -7.41 -2.84
N LYS A 854 51.39 -6.28 -2.75
CA LYS A 854 51.83 -5.66 -1.51
C LYS A 854 50.93 -4.48 -1.18
N PRO A 855 49.90 -4.66 -0.29
CA PRO A 855 48.90 -3.62 -0.01
C PRO A 855 49.51 -2.45 0.79
N ALA A 856 48.98 -1.26 0.58
CA ALA A 856 49.23 -0.11 1.42
C ALA A 856 48.50 -0.25 2.77
N ARG A 857 49.17 0.06 3.87
CA ARG A 857 48.61 -0.01 5.23
C ARG A 857 48.24 1.38 5.74
N SER A 858 47.16 1.47 6.50
CA SER A 858 46.73 2.68 7.22
C SER A 858 47.64 2.97 8.41
N ILE A 859 47.81 4.25 8.76
CA ILE A 859 48.51 4.68 9.95
C ILE A 859 47.55 4.62 11.13
N ASN A 860 47.86 3.85 12.16
CA ASN A 860 47.06 3.70 13.36
C ASN A 860 47.66 4.37 14.58
N PHE A 861 49.01 4.57 14.59
CA PHE A 861 49.70 5.20 15.71
C PHE A 861 50.63 6.30 15.18
N ILE A 862 50.56 7.46 15.80
CA ILE A 862 51.44 8.61 15.52
C ILE A 862 52.17 8.91 16.82
N GLY A 863 53.52 8.70 16.84
CA GLY A 863 54.42 9.12 17.91
C GLY A 863 54.91 10.55 17.64
N LEU A 864 54.63 11.44 18.56
CA LEU A 864 55.18 12.82 18.51
C LEU A 864 56.11 13.04 19.70
N THR A 865 57.34 13.39 19.44
CA THR A 865 58.31 13.73 20.45
C THR A 865 58.58 15.23 20.42
N PHE A 866 58.22 15.93 21.46
CA PHE A 866 58.55 17.34 21.63
C PHE A 866 59.77 17.48 22.52
N ILE A 867 60.84 18.06 22.01
CA ILE A 867 62.08 18.29 22.74
C ILE A 867 62.21 19.79 23.06
N ALA A 868 62.08 20.13 24.32
CA ALA A 868 62.34 21.53 24.77
C ALA A 868 63.84 21.71 24.97
N THR A 869 64.44 22.59 24.20
CA THR A 869 65.83 22.97 24.33
C THR A 869 66.03 24.25 25.16
N ARG A 870 67.16 24.43 25.76
CA ARG A 870 67.54 25.70 26.43
C ARG A 870 67.84 26.78 25.40
N THR A 871 67.58 28.03 25.77
CA THR A 871 67.91 29.17 24.93
C THR A 871 69.43 29.23 24.70
N GLY A 872 69.86 29.16 23.43
CA GLY A 872 71.25 29.18 23.05
C GLY A 872 71.87 27.85 22.52
N VAL A 873 71.07 26.75 22.51
CA VAL A 873 71.49 25.49 21.91
C VAL A 873 71.05 25.49 20.49
N SER A 874 71.87 25.18 19.49
CA SER A 874 71.50 25.08 18.09
C SER A 874 70.68 23.82 17.85
N PHE A 875 69.70 23.88 16.94
CA PHE A 875 68.90 22.70 16.60
C PHE A 875 69.72 21.59 15.96
N GLU A 876 70.85 21.91 15.30
CA GLU A 876 71.76 20.93 14.74
C GLU A 876 72.46 20.08 15.78
N GLU A 877 72.77 20.65 16.93
CA GLU A 877 73.41 19.98 18.09
C GLU A 877 72.39 19.01 18.77
N VAL A 878 71.11 19.37 18.82
CA VAL A 878 70.06 18.55 19.41
C VAL A 878 69.61 17.40 18.53
N THR A 879 69.66 17.54 17.21
CA THR A 879 69.25 16.53 16.22
C THR A 879 70.38 15.55 15.84
N GLY A 880 71.63 15.79 16.32
CA GLY A 880 72.75 14.96 16.01
C GLY A 880 73.18 14.96 14.55
N ARG A 881 72.77 15.98 13.78
CA ARG A 881 73.19 16.20 12.39
C ARG A 881 74.34 17.23 12.42
N THR A 882 75.54 16.73 12.31
CA THR A 882 76.79 17.53 12.05
C THR A 882 76.96 17.61 10.54
#